data_1f01ccade440429ca32a96ce5fedd77e
#
_entry.id   1f01ccade440429ca32a96ce5fedd77e
#
_cell.length_a   1.000
_cell.length_b   1.000
_cell.length_c   1.000
_cell.angle_alpha   90.00
_cell.angle_beta   90.00
_cell.angle_gamma   90.00
#
_symmetry.space_group_name_H-M   'P 1'
#
loop_
_entity.id
_entity.type
_entity.pdbx_description
1 polymer ?
#
loop_
_entity_poly.entity_id
_entity_poly.type
_entity_poly.pdbx_seq_one_letter_code
_entity_poly.pdbx_strand_id
1 'polypeptide(L)'
;MKNTCVKFFVALLLFALPVAAFAQNTFKVTGKVYDAQTHEPIIGAGVMMKASNIGTITDLDGNYEITVNDTKGILVVSAIGYEPMEMLIGKKAVINFPLVQDVESLEDAVVVGYGTQKKATITGSLTTANMTDVAKSTAPTLSNALGGVVPGIISRQRSGEPGNDAAVLQIRGVGTWVNSSPLVLVDGIERSLNYVNPEEIESFSVLKDASATAVYGMRGANGVILITTKKGKAGKVKVTFRTEATNLHGLRFPEYIEGYEFANLMNEACTVSGVALPWTDEQIEKFRDGSDPYLYPNVDWTNEVLKKDAFQTTNTLSVTGGNETVRYYVSLGYMSTSGLWKEDPSFGYSTNARSQRYNFRSNVDINLHKNFSISLGLAEIVRENDFPGYGAQDIFFQLKRVSPIAYPIENPDGSFGGATTSYLNVSPYVMVTNGGFIKYTHTSTQATFGAKWDLGDLITPGLQLEGNYSFDHNYNHNVVRRKDPLIKQYVGDDPVTGEGRYNLVREETAMGYSWGADSNRAYYLDLRLNYNRTFNEHTVGAMFMFNRREYINYAAGNSTAALPYRRQGIAGRITYNYAQRYLFDVNFGYNGSENFAKGQRYGFFPAVSAGWVPSEEKWWNVNWFNHLKIRGSYGMVGNDSIGSDRFGYLSTVNKAAAGYLYGQSQSVINGMAEDQIGADNLSWEVARKTDVGIDMEFANRIVRISADYFYEYRDKILLQRAAMPDIFGAAWEQTPYANIGIMTNQGVDGQIEITNTTKKGFYYSIRGNFTYAKNTIVEDDTAKPAEPYMDTRGNVAGLPLGYVALGLFQSQDEIDNSPKQELGTYTVGDIKYKDLNGDGYINSNDRTFIGYPRHPLFMYGFGFTFGYKGFDLSLNFTGAGLTSILIDAESMWPFSLDYPAYNVMREYYDNRFVPGAADNSKAKYPVVHAGTSSNNYQISTQYLRNASYLKLKTAEFGYNFQPKVINKLKIESLRLFLNGNNLLCFDGIKLVDPESDHLGSSSYPTQRGITVGLQVGF
;
A
#
# COMPACT_ATOMS: atom_id res chain seq x y z
N MET A 1 28.33 -10.68 -87.47
CA MET A 1 27.59 -10.19 -86.28
C MET A 1 26.69 -9.00 -86.67
N LYS A 2 25.95 -9.01 -87.76
CA LYS A 2 24.97 -7.97 -88.14
C LYS A 2 23.57 -8.49 -88.44
N ASN A 3 23.30 -9.77 -88.35
CA ASN A 3 21.98 -10.36 -88.74
C ASN A 3 21.21 -10.97 -87.56
N THR A 4 21.70 -10.91 -86.35
CA THR A 4 21.03 -11.52 -85.22
C THR A 4 20.29 -10.49 -84.38
N CYS A 5 20.60 -9.19 -84.43
CA CYS A 5 19.89 -8.12 -83.69
C CYS A 5 18.59 -7.69 -84.41
N VAL A 6 18.51 -7.82 -85.71
CA VAL A 6 17.29 -7.43 -86.45
C VAL A 6 16.13 -8.49 -86.31
N LYS A 7 16.47 -9.79 -86.12
CA LYS A 7 15.45 -10.80 -85.84
C LYS A 7 14.89 -10.75 -84.43
N PHE A 8 15.59 -10.20 -83.50
CA PHE A 8 15.11 -10.01 -82.10
C PHE A 8 14.16 -8.77 -81.98
N PHE A 9 14.39 -7.75 -82.84
CA PHE A 9 13.55 -6.54 -82.81
C PHE A 9 12.23 -6.77 -83.57
N VAL A 10 12.20 -7.60 -84.56
CA VAL A 10 10.97 -7.97 -85.30
C VAL A 10 10.12 -8.97 -84.51
N ALA A 11 10.71 -9.84 -83.73
CA ALA A 11 9.96 -10.73 -82.83
C ALA A 11 9.32 -9.96 -81.65
N LEU A 12 9.94 -8.83 -81.20
CA LEU A 12 9.39 -7.97 -80.16
C LEU A 12 8.25 -7.06 -80.62
N LEU A 13 8.20 -6.77 -81.94
CA LEU A 13 7.13 -5.94 -82.63
C LEU A 13 5.90 -6.75 -83.06
N LEU A 14 6.00 -8.09 -83.11
CA LEU A 14 4.85 -8.94 -83.42
C LEU A 14 4.10 -9.50 -82.20
N PHE A 15 4.63 -9.24 -81.01
CA PHE A 15 3.90 -9.51 -79.76
C PHE A 15 3.16 -8.28 -79.21
N ALA A 16 3.14 -7.16 -79.91
CA ALA A 16 2.39 -5.97 -79.57
C ALA A 16 1.07 -5.89 -80.43
N LEU A 17 0.26 -6.92 -80.32
CA LEU A 17 -1.12 -6.90 -80.84
C LEU A 17 -2.09 -6.94 -79.64
N PRO A 18 -3.21 -6.24 -79.65
CA PRO A 18 -3.82 -5.59 -78.53
C PRO A 18 -4.40 -6.60 -77.51
N VAL A 19 -3.90 -6.61 -76.35
CA VAL A 19 -4.70 -6.94 -75.18
C VAL A 19 -5.80 -5.88 -75.14
N ALA A 20 -7.01 -6.24 -75.67
CA ALA A 20 -8.19 -5.46 -75.40
C ALA A 20 -8.23 -5.09 -73.92
N ALA A 21 -8.05 -3.83 -73.59
CA ALA A 21 -8.23 -3.28 -72.26
C ALA A 21 -9.70 -3.54 -71.90
N PHE A 22 -9.98 -4.63 -71.21
CA PHE A 22 -11.09 -4.60 -70.26
C PHE A 22 -10.77 -3.49 -69.30
N ALA A 23 -11.35 -2.32 -69.46
CA ALA A 23 -11.41 -1.27 -68.47
C ALA A 23 -12.16 -1.87 -67.27
N GLN A 24 -11.44 -2.48 -66.32
CA GLN A 24 -11.97 -2.76 -65.02
C GLN A 24 -12.31 -1.37 -64.43
N ASN A 25 -13.61 -1.14 -64.23
CA ASN A 25 -14.06 0.03 -63.50
C ASN A 25 -13.48 -0.04 -62.07
N THR A 26 -12.30 0.47 -61.88
CA THR A 26 -11.68 0.60 -60.54
C THR A 26 -12.27 1.80 -59.83
N PHE A 27 -12.68 1.60 -58.58
CA PHE A 27 -13.27 2.63 -57.73
C PHE A 27 -12.34 2.89 -56.55
N LYS A 28 -12.00 4.15 -56.35
CA LYS A 28 -11.11 4.58 -55.26
C LYS A 28 -11.94 4.89 -54.03
N VAL A 29 -11.61 4.23 -52.91
CA VAL A 29 -12.20 4.46 -51.58
C VAL A 29 -11.13 4.99 -50.66
N THR A 30 -11.44 6.07 -49.95
CA THR A 30 -10.60 6.67 -48.94
C THR A 30 -11.35 6.69 -47.60
N GLY A 31 -10.65 6.88 -46.51
CA GLY A 31 -11.31 7.01 -45.23
C GLY A 31 -10.29 7.03 -44.07
N LYS A 32 -10.81 7.08 -42.86
CA LYS A 32 -10.02 7.07 -41.65
C LYS A 32 -10.44 5.92 -40.73
N VAL A 33 -9.45 5.23 -40.18
CA VAL A 33 -9.64 4.23 -39.13
C VAL A 33 -9.24 4.86 -37.81
N TYR A 34 -10.13 4.83 -36.82
CA TYR A 34 -9.92 5.46 -35.54
C TYR A 34 -10.59 4.68 -34.41
N ASP A 35 -10.11 4.84 -33.20
CA ASP A 35 -10.70 4.27 -32.00
C ASP A 35 -12.10 4.87 -31.75
N ALA A 36 -13.10 4.01 -31.53
CA ALA A 36 -14.49 4.43 -31.37
C ALA A 36 -14.77 5.25 -30.11
N GLN A 37 -13.92 5.13 -29.07
CA GLN A 37 -14.06 5.82 -27.79
C GLN A 37 -13.17 7.07 -27.71
N THR A 38 -11.88 6.91 -28.02
CA THR A 38 -10.90 8.00 -27.94
C THR A 38 -10.85 8.86 -29.17
N HIS A 39 -11.38 8.37 -30.33
CA HIS A 39 -11.29 8.97 -31.66
C HIS A 39 -9.84 9.14 -32.15
N GLU A 40 -8.88 8.50 -31.50
CA GLU A 40 -7.48 8.49 -31.93
C GLU A 40 -7.31 7.70 -33.23
N PRO A 41 -6.45 8.14 -34.16
CA PRO A 41 -6.17 7.42 -35.38
C PRO A 41 -5.48 6.09 -35.10
N ILE A 42 -5.90 5.02 -35.76
CA ILE A 42 -5.27 3.72 -35.67
C ILE A 42 -4.29 3.56 -36.83
N ILE A 43 -3.01 3.51 -36.49
CA ILE A 43 -1.89 3.41 -37.41
C ILE A 43 -1.65 1.96 -37.79
N GLY A 44 -1.38 1.68 -39.09
CA GLY A 44 -1.05 0.33 -39.54
C GLY A 44 -2.22 -0.64 -39.53
N ALA A 45 -3.46 -0.17 -39.38
CA ALA A 45 -4.65 -1.01 -39.53
C ALA A 45 -4.74 -1.56 -40.95
N GLY A 46 -4.92 -2.88 -41.11
CA GLY A 46 -5.11 -3.53 -42.37
C GLY A 46 -6.53 -3.28 -42.89
N VAL A 47 -6.66 -2.69 -44.08
CA VAL A 47 -7.93 -2.50 -44.79
C VAL A 47 -7.94 -3.41 -46.01
N MET A 48 -8.76 -4.43 -46.00
CA MET A 48 -8.79 -5.45 -47.07
C MET A 48 -10.20 -5.60 -47.62
N MET A 49 -10.28 -5.88 -48.90
CA MET A 49 -11.53 -6.29 -49.55
C MET A 49 -11.77 -7.78 -49.27
N LYS A 50 -12.91 -8.09 -48.65
CA LYS A 50 -13.29 -9.49 -48.25
C LYS A 50 -13.23 -10.42 -49.46
N ALA A 51 -12.59 -11.58 -49.24
CA ALA A 51 -12.39 -12.62 -50.27
C ALA A 51 -11.56 -12.15 -51.49
N SER A 52 -10.70 -11.16 -51.36
CA SER A 52 -9.78 -10.71 -52.41
C SER A 52 -8.36 -10.44 -51.83
N ASN A 53 -7.38 -10.35 -52.69
CA ASN A 53 -6.02 -9.95 -52.32
C ASN A 53 -5.78 -8.43 -52.41
N ILE A 54 -6.85 -7.64 -52.49
CA ILE A 54 -6.77 -6.18 -52.58
C ILE A 54 -6.80 -5.64 -51.16
N GLY A 55 -5.71 -5.00 -50.71
CA GLY A 55 -5.59 -4.43 -49.37
C GLY A 55 -4.62 -3.26 -49.32
N THR A 56 -4.73 -2.49 -48.29
CA THR A 56 -3.83 -1.37 -47.93
C THR A 56 -3.71 -1.30 -46.40
N ILE A 57 -2.82 -0.47 -45.90
CA ILE A 57 -2.67 -0.17 -44.46
C ILE A 57 -2.88 1.31 -44.23
N THR A 58 -3.33 1.68 -43.02
CA THR A 58 -3.48 3.08 -42.60
C THR A 58 -2.15 3.76 -42.39
N ASP A 59 -2.09 5.06 -42.73
CA ASP A 59 -0.94 5.94 -42.47
C ASP A 59 -0.87 6.39 -40.99
N LEU A 60 0.06 7.30 -40.67
CA LEU A 60 0.28 7.83 -39.32
C LEU A 60 -0.90 8.66 -38.77
N ASP A 61 -1.79 9.13 -39.64
CA ASP A 61 -3.01 9.85 -39.27
C ASP A 61 -4.25 8.95 -39.31
N GLY A 62 -4.05 7.63 -39.47
CA GLY A 62 -5.11 6.64 -39.59
C GLY A 62 -5.87 6.68 -40.93
N ASN A 63 -5.40 7.46 -41.94
CA ASN A 63 -6.06 7.51 -43.23
C ASN A 63 -5.62 6.34 -44.09
N TYR A 64 -6.54 5.86 -44.90
CA TYR A 64 -6.27 4.82 -45.92
C TYR A 64 -6.81 5.22 -47.27
N GLU A 65 -6.22 4.64 -48.28
CA GLU A 65 -6.63 4.71 -49.65
C GLU A 65 -6.57 3.32 -50.29
N ILE A 66 -7.66 2.84 -50.82
CA ILE A 66 -7.73 1.51 -51.46
C ILE A 66 -8.47 1.62 -52.80
N THR A 67 -7.90 1.03 -53.83
CA THR A 67 -8.54 0.93 -55.14
C THR A 67 -9.21 -0.45 -55.28
N VAL A 68 -10.51 -0.49 -55.42
CA VAL A 68 -11.32 -1.70 -55.50
C VAL A 68 -11.89 -1.92 -56.86
N ASN A 69 -12.14 -3.15 -57.19
CA ASN A 69 -12.67 -3.57 -58.50
C ASN A 69 -14.16 -3.96 -58.46
N ASP A 70 -14.77 -3.97 -57.29
CA ASP A 70 -16.19 -4.24 -57.10
C ASP A 70 -16.80 -3.33 -56.02
N THR A 71 -17.77 -2.52 -56.41
CA THR A 71 -18.52 -1.63 -55.51
C THR A 71 -19.54 -2.37 -54.63
N LYS A 72 -19.85 -3.65 -54.93
CA LYS A 72 -20.69 -4.50 -54.06
C LYS A 72 -19.85 -5.26 -53.00
N GLY A 73 -18.52 -5.12 -53.03
CA GLY A 73 -17.62 -5.76 -52.08
C GLY A 73 -17.75 -5.18 -50.67
N ILE A 74 -17.24 -5.93 -49.67
CA ILE A 74 -17.17 -5.55 -48.28
C ILE A 74 -15.70 -5.23 -47.97
N LEU A 75 -15.45 -4.08 -47.35
CA LEU A 75 -14.15 -3.79 -46.72
C LEU A 75 -14.16 -4.35 -45.30
N VAL A 76 -13.10 -5.09 -44.98
CA VAL A 76 -12.78 -5.59 -43.63
C VAL A 76 -11.60 -4.80 -43.13
N VAL A 77 -11.74 -4.17 -41.99
CA VAL A 77 -10.65 -3.49 -41.31
C VAL A 77 -10.30 -4.25 -40.05
N SER A 78 -9.01 -4.54 -39.86
CA SER A 78 -8.47 -5.20 -38.70
C SER A 78 -7.22 -4.47 -38.21
N ALA A 79 -7.10 -4.31 -36.91
CA ALA A 79 -5.92 -3.76 -36.25
C ALA A 79 -5.65 -4.58 -34.97
N ILE A 80 -4.38 -4.67 -34.59
CA ILE A 80 -4.01 -5.34 -33.33
C ILE A 80 -4.62 -4.56 -32.18
N GLY A 81 -5.39 -5.24 -31.32
CA GLY A 81 -6.08 -4.60 -30.20
C GLY A 81 -7.47 -4.04 -30.51
N TYR A 82 -8.04 -4.36 -31.66
CA TYR A 82 -9.36 -3.91 -32.06
C TYR A 82 -10.20 -5.03 -32.69
N GLU A 83 -11.51 -5.01 -32.44
CA GLU A 83 -12.45 -5.91 -33.11
C GLU A 83 -12.50 -5.61 -34.63
N PRO A 84 -12.36 -6.62 -35.48
CA PRO A 84 -12.48 -6.41 -36.93
C PRO A 84 -13.86 -5.86 -37.31
N MET A 85 -13.90 -4.85 -38.16
CA MET A 85 -15.13 -4.23 -38.61
C MET A 85 -15.33 -4.39 -40.09
N GLU A 86 -16.56 -4.74 -40.51
CA GLU A 86 -16.92 -4.93 -41.88
C GLU A 86 -17.90 -3.84 -42.37
N MET A 87 -17.64 -3.25 -43.52
CA MET A 87 -18.56 -2.30 -44.14
C MET A 87 -18.71 -2.54 -45.65
N LEU A 88 -19.94 -2.44 -46.13
CA LEU A 88 -20.24 -2.52 -47.57
C LEU A 88 -19.74 -1.25 -48.29
N ILE A 89 -19.00 -1.39 -49.38
CA ILE A 89 -18.44 -0.29 -50.18
C ILE A 89 -19.57 0.57 -50.76
N GLY A 90 -20.47 -0.04 -51.45
CA GLY A 90 -21.56 0.65 -52.14
C GLY A 90 -21.02 1.66 -53.14
N LYS A 91 -21.62 2.86 -53.20
CA LYS A 91 -21.15 4.01 -54.01
C LYS A 91 -20.45 5.08 -53.17
N LYS A 92 -19.91 4.72 -51.98
CA LYS A 92 -19.28 5.67 -51.06
C LYS A 92 -17.81 5.81 -51.41
N ALA A 93 -17.38 7.03 -51.74
CA ALA A 93 -15.97 7.33 -51.98
C ALA A 93 -15.18 7.52 -50.67
N VAL A 94 -15.85 7.75 -49.56
CA VAL A 94 -15.24 7.90 -48.22
C VAL A 94 -15.97 6.99 -47.24
N ILE A 95 -15.21 6.10 -46.58
CA ILE A 95 -15.72 5.17 -45.55
C ILE A 95 -14.81 5.25 -44.34
N ASN A 96 -15.32 5.69 -43.19
CA ASN A 96 -14.59 5.73 -41.95
C ASN A 96 -14.95 4.54 -41.08
N PHE A 97 -13.94 3.97 -40.38
CA PHE A 97 -14.09 2.82 -39.52
C PHE A 97 -13.79 3.19 -38.05
N PRO A 98 -14.81 3.38 -37.24
CA PRO A 98 -14.63 3.48 -35.78
C PRO A 98 -14.47 2.06 -35.22
N LEU A 99 -13.23 1.64 -34.99
CA LEU A 99 -12.97 0.33 -34.41
C LEU A 99 -13.17 0.41 -32.88
N VAL A 100 -13.84 -0.59 -32.33
CA VAL A 100 -13.96 -0.79 -30.91
C VAL A 100 -12.71 -1.55 -30.45
N GLN A 101 -12.08 -1.08 -29.39
CA GLN A 101 -10.96 -1.81 -28.80
C GLN A 101 -11.40 -3.23 -28.46
N ASP A 102 -10.67 -4.19 -28.97
CA ASP A 102 -10.79 -5.56 -28.55
C ASP A 102 -10.14 -5.66 -27.16
N VAL A 103 -10.97 -5.58 -26.14
CA VAL A 103 -10.57 -5.66 -24.73
C VAL A 103 -9.79 -6.96 -24.47
N GLU A 104 -9.97 -7.98 -25.33
CA GLU A 104 -9.22 -9.23 -25.26
C GLU A 104 -7.75 -9.11 -25.68
N SER A 105 -7.44 -8.35 -26.72
CA SER A 105 -6.08 -8.37 -27.29
C SER A 105 -5.09 -7.52 -26.48
N LEU A 106 -5.56 -6.54 -25.70
CA LEU A 106 -4.72 -5.71 -24.82
C LEU A 106 -4.56 -6.30 -23.39
N GLU A 107 -5.55 -7.09 -22.92
CA GLU A 107 -5.47 -7.80 -21.63
C GLU A 107 -4.78 -9.18 -21.73
N ASP A 108 -4.51 -9.68 -22.91
CA ASP A 108 -4.06 -11.06 -23.12
C ASP A 108 -2.61 -11.35 -22.71
N ALA A 109 -1.76 -10.36 -22.63
CA ALA A 109 -0.36 -10.54 -22.21
C ALA A 109 -0.13 -9.96 -20.82
N VAL A 110 0.01 -10.83 -19.84
CA VAL A 110 0.31 -10.45 -18.44
C VAL A 110 1.78 -10.68 -18.16
N VAL A 111 2.39 -9.74 -17.47
CA VAL A 111 3.77 -9.90 -16.98
C VAL A 111 3.77 -10.94 -15.86
N VAL A 112 4.44 -12.04 -16.08
CA VAL A 112 4.62 -13.14 -15.14
C VAL A 112 6.10 -13.42 -15.01
N GLY A 113 6.59 -13.51 -13.80
CA GLY A 113 7.92 -13.98 -13.45
C GLY A 113 8.96 -13.90 -14.57
N TYR A 114 9.52 -12.72 -14.82
CA TYR A 114 10.56 -12.48 -15.82
C TYR A 114 10.16 -12.75 -17.29
N GLY A 115 8.87 -12.65 -17.62
CA GLY A 115 8.38 -12.79 -18.98
C GLY A 115 6.93 -12.33 -19.12
N THR A 116 6.37 -12.44 -20.31
CA THR A 116 4.95 -12.22 -20.58
C THR A 116 4.29 -13.52 -20.99
N GLN A 117 3.12 -13.80 -20.43
CA GLN A 117 2.30 -14.96 -20.81
C GLN A 117 0.88 -14.48 -21.15
N LYS A 118 0.19 -15.23 -22.00
CA LYS A 118 -1.23 -14.99 -22.21
C LYS A 118 -2.01 -15.36 -20.95
N LYS A 119 -2.91 -14.51 -20.47
CA LYS A 119 -3.75 -14.73 -19.28
C LYS A 119 -4.50 -16.07 -19.34
N ALA A 120 -4.98 -16.43 -20.52
CA ALA A 120 -5.69 -17.69 -20.75
C ALA A 120 -4.83 -18.95 -20.43
N THR A 121 -3.51 -18.86 -20.60
CA THR A 121 -2.59 -20.01 -20.42
C THR A 121 -1.87 -20.03 -19.07
N ILE A 122 -2.09 -19.06 -18.19
CA ILE A 122 -1.50 -19.03 -16.86
C ILE A 122 -2.19 -20.05 -15.95
N THR A 123 -1.40 -20.90 -15.29
CA THR A 123 -1.88 -21.93 -14.35
C THR A 123 -1.73 -21.51 -12.90
N GLY A 124 -0.86 -20.55 -12.60
CA GLY A 124 -0.70 -19.97 -11.27
C GLY A 124 -1.75 -18.94 -10.92
N SER A 125 -1.91 -18.65 -9.60
CA SER A 125 -2.80 -17.60 -9.10
C SER A 125 -2.17 -16.22 -9.29
N LEU A 126 -2.72 -15.46 -10.24
CA LEU A 126 -2.28 -14.12 -10.60
C LEU A 126 -3.48 -13.19 -10.72
N THR A 127 -3.32 -11.97 -10.22
CA THR A 127 -4.33 -10.90 -10.38
C THR A 127 -3.67 -9.66 -10.96
N THR A 128 -4.34 -9.03 -11.93
CA THR A 128 -3.95 -7.74 -12.51
C THR A 128 -4.87 -6.64 -12.00
N ALA A 129 -4.30 -5.48 -11.65
CA ALA A 129 -5.09 -4.30 -11.32
C ALA A 129 -5.47 -3.55 -12.59
N ASN A 130 -6.69 -3.02 -12.61
CA ASN A 130 -7.07 -2.04 -13.63
C ASN A 130 -6.40 -0.69 -13.31
N MET A 131 -5.36 -0.35 -14.07
CA MET A 131 -4.58 0.87 -13.81
C MET A 131 -5.38 2.15 -14.01
N THR A 132 -6.44 2.14 -14.84
CA THR A 132 -7.34 3.28 -15.00
C THR A 132 -8.04 3.64 -13.69
N ASP A 133 -8.40 2.65 -12.88
CA ASP A 133 -9.04 2.89 -11.58
C ASP A 133 -8.06 3.25 -10.48
N VAL A 134 -6.86 2.66 -10.50
CA VAL A 134 -5.77 3.03 -9.59
C VAL A 134 -5.34 4.48 -9.84
N ALA A 135 -5.23 4.92 -11.10
CA ALA A 135 -4.87 6.28 -11.49
C ALA A 135 -5.95 7.34 -11.16
N LYS A 136 -7.20 6.93 -10.91
CA LYS A 136 -8.25 7.83 -10.39
C LYS A 136 -8.08 8.15 -8.91
N SER A 137 -7.27 7.41 -8.16
CA SER A 137 -6.97 7.76 -6.78
C SER A 137 -6.04 8.95 -6.71
N THR A 138 -6.45 10.01 -6.01
CA THR A 138 -5.62 11.20 -5.74
C THR A 138 -4.78 11.06 -4.47
N ALA A 139 -4.67 9.84 -3.93
CA ALA A 139 -3.83 9.56 -2.77
C ALA A 139 -2.35 9.83 -3.06
N PRO A 140 -1.59 10.43 -2.13
CA PRO A 140 -0.18 10.78 -2.33
C PRO A 140 0.71 9.57 -2.58
N THR A 141 0.39 8.42 -2.01
CA THR A 141 1.15 7.17 -2.13
C THR A 141 0.34 6.08 -2.84
N LEU A 142 1.01 5.31 -3.72
CA LEU A 142 0.35 4.26 -4.51
C LEU A 142 -0.26 3.16 -3.63
N SER A 143 0.37 2.81 -2.50
CA SER A 143 -0.17 1.78 -1.58
C SER A 143 -1.58 2.09 -1.09
N ASN A 144 -1.93 3.37 -0.91
CA ASN A 144 -3.26 3.81 -0.49
C ASN A 144 -4.35 3.64 -1.55
N ALA A 145 -3.95 3.53 -2.84
CA ALA A 145 -4.85 3.34 -3.96
C ALA A 145 -5.23 1.86 -4.22
N LEU A 146 -4.53 0.91 -3.60
CA LEU A 146 -4.65 -0.53 -3.91
C LEU A 146 -5.72 -1.25 -3.08
N GLY A 147 -6.06 -0.73 -1.91
CA GLY A 147 -7.02 -1.36 -1.01
C GLY A 147 -8.41 -1.50 -1.63
N GLY A 148 -8.95 -2.73 -1.64
CA GLY A 148 -10.27 -3.03 -2.23
C GLY A 148 -10.33 -2.95 -3.76
N VAL A 149 -9.20 -2.69 -4.45
CA VAL A 149 -9.13 -2.68 -5.92
C VAL A 149 -8.58 -4.01 -6.46
N VAL A 150 -7.63 -4.61 -5.72
CA VAL A 150 -6.92 -5.82 -6.15
C VAL A 150 -7.23 -6.98 -5.22
N PRO A 151 -7.85 -8.07 -5.68
CA PRO A 151 -8.11 -9.26 -4.87
C PRO A 151 -6.81 -9.92 -4.43
N GLY A 152 -6.77 -10.38 -3.18
CA GLY A 152 -5.60 -10.92 -2.54
C GLY A 152 -4.78 -9.89 -1.77
N ILE A 153 -4.97 -8.58 -1.97
CA ILE A 153 -4.28 -7.53 -1.22
C ILE A 153 -5.12 -7.09 -0.03
N ILE A 154 -4.51 -7.14 1.15
CA ILE A 154 -4.98 -6.50 2.37
C ILE A 154 -4.16 -5.23 2.56
N SER A 155 -4.83 -4.08 2.61
CA SER A 155 -4.21 -2.76 2.74
C SER A 155 -4.78 -2.03 3.94
N ARG A 156 -3.93 -1.32 4.70
CA ARG A 156 -4.34 -0.52 5.84
C ARG A 156 -3.52 0.76 5.94
N GLN A 157 -4.20 1.91 5.84
CA GLN A 157 -3.60 3.23 5.98
C GLN A 157 -3.54 3.63 7.46
N ARG A 158 -2.33 3.73 8.02
CA ARG A 158 -2.12 3.95 9.46
C ARG A 158 -2.14 5.42 9.88
N SER A 159 -1.81 6.33 8.96
CA SER A 159 -1.66 7.77 9.20
C SER A 159 -2.08 8.56 7.98
N GLY A 160 -2.55 9.81 8.19
CA GLY A 160 -2.80 10.79 7.14
C GLY A 160 -1.70 11.85 7.02
N GLU A 161 -0.58 11.73 7.75
CA GLU A 161 0.51 12.71 7.74
C GLU A 161 1.21 12.76 6.38
N PRO A 162 1.32 13.94 5.76
CA PRO A 162 2.04 14.09 4.50
C PRO A 162 3.46 13.51 4.56
N GLY A 163 3.76 12.57 3.65
CA GLY A 163 5.06 11.89 3.60
C GLY A 163 5.18 10.64 4.49
N ASN A 164 4.26 10.41 5.43
CA ASN A 164 4.18 9.23 6.29
C ASN A 164 2.82 8.51 6.19
N ASP A 165 2.12 8.69 5.08
CA ASP A 165 0.76 8.20 4.83
C ASP A 165 0.69 6.82 4.17
N ALA A 166 1.82 6.16 3.91
CA ALA A 166 1.88 4.88 3.22
C ALA A 166 1.09 3.77 3.92
N ALA A 167 0.28 3.03 3.14
CA ALA A 167 -0.44 1.87 3.65
C ALA A 167 0.49 0.66 3.82
N VAL A 168 0.23 -0.13 4.85
CA VAL A 168 0.80 -1.47 5.01
C VAL A 168 0.07 -2.42 4.07
N LEU A 169 0.82 -3.16 3.27
CA LEU A 169 0.28 -4.13 2.32
C LEU A 169 0.64 -5.55 2.71
N GLN A 170 -0.31 -6.46 2.59
CA GLN A 170 -0.12 -7.90 2.77
C GLN A 170 -0.84 -8.63 1.63
N ILE A 171 -0.27 -9.75 1.17
CA ILE A 171 -0.92 -10.62 0.18
C ILE A 171 -1.43 -11.86 0.91
N ARG A 172 -2.77 -12.06 0.87
CA ARG A 172 -3.43 -13.19 1.56
C ARG A 172 -3.18 -13.24 3.08
N GLY A 173 -2.99 -12.05 3.71
CA GLY A 173 -2.83 -11.94 5.17
C GLY A 173 -1.40 -12.16 5.67
N VAL A 174 -1.30 -12.52 6.94
CA VAL A 174 -0.03 -12.70 7.68
C VAL A 174 0.29 -14.19 7.76
N GLY A 175 1.40 -14.60 7.15
CA GLY A 175 1.89 -15.98 7.19
C GLY A 175 3.13 -16.19 8.06
N THR A 176 3.70 -15.12 8.62
CA THR A 176 4.92 -15.16 9.44
C THR A 176 4.96 -14.01 10.43
N TRP A 177 5.68 -14.18 11.54
CA TRP A 177 5.90 -13.10 12.51
C TRP A 177 7.07 -12.17 12.11
N VAL A 178 8.02 -12.66 11.31
CA VAL A 178 9.27 -11.92 11.05
C VAL A 178 9.03 -10.74 10.11
N ASN A 179 8.59 -11.01 8.90
CA ASN A 179 8.28 -9.98 7.90
C ASN A 179 7.25 -10.51 6.91
N SER A 180 6.03 -10.00 7.00
CA SER A 180 4.91 -10.38 6.13
C SER A 180 4.75 -9.49 4.89
N SER A 181 5.65 -8.54 4.66
CA SER A 181 5.59 -7.62 3.51
C SER A 181 5.84 -8.36 2.19
N PRO A 182 5.09 -8.07 1.13
CA PRO A 182 5.33 -8.64 -0.18
C PRO A 182 6.63 -8.11 -0.81
N LEU A 183 7.21 -8.89 -1.71
CA LEU A 183 8.29 -8.42 -2.58
C LEU A 183 7.71 -7.50 -3.66
N VAL A 184 8.22 -6.28 -3.77
CA VAL A 184 7.82 -5.33 -4.82
C VAL A 184 8.91 -5.22 -5.87
N LEU A 185 8.55 -5.44 -7.13
CA LEU A 185 9.44 -5.31 -8.27
C LEU A 185 8.91 -4.25 -9.25
N VAL A 186 9.72 -3.24 -9.52
CA VAL A 186 9.47 -2.23 -10.55
C VAL A 186 10.41 -2.50 -11.71
N ASP A 187 9.85 -2.85 -12.87
CA ASP A 187 10.59 -3.30 -14.07
C ASP A 187 11.54 -4.48 -13.77
N GLY A 188 11.11 -5.40 -12.87
CA GLY A 188 11.88 -6.57 -12.48
C GLY A 188 12.91 -6.34 -11.37
N ILE A 189 13.09 -5.12 -10.89
CA ILE A 189 14.06 -4.74 -9.86
C ILE A 189 13.34 -4.44 -8.54
N GLU A 190 13.89 -4.91 -7.41
CA GLU A 190 13.33 -4.66 -6.07
C GLU A 190 13.45 -3.16 -5.72
N ARG A 191 12.31 -2.46 -5.73
CA ARG A 191 12.16 -1.01 -5.48
C ARG A 191 10.89 -0.72 -4.71
N SER A 192 10.81 0.44 -4.05
CA SER A 192 9.59 0.88 -3.36
C SER A 192 8.47 1.24 -4.35
N LEU A 193 7.27 0.74 -4.12
CA LEU A 193 6.09 1.11 -4.92
C LEU A 193 5.58 2.51 -4.61
N ASN A 194 5.80 3.01 -3.38
CA ASN A 194 5.21 4.27 -2.91
C ASN A 194 5.78 5.52 -3.60
N TYR A 195 6.89 5.37 -4.32
CA TYR A 195 7.55 6.47 -5.03
C TYR A 195 7.24 6.48 -6.54
N VAL A 196 6.56 5.45 -7.04
CA VAL A 196 6.16 5.39 -8.45
C VAL A 196 4.92 6.26 -8.66
N ASN A 197 4.96 7.11 -9.70
CA ASN A 197 3.78 7.87 -10.09
C ASN A 197 2.77 6.93 -10.77
N PRO A 198 1.49 6.86 -10.34
CA PRO A 198 0.48 6.02 -10.97
C PRO A 198 0.35 6.21 -12.48
N GLU A 199 0.57 7.44 -12.98
CA GLU A 199 0.53 7.77 -14.40
C GLU A 199 1.69 7.17 -15.22
N GLU A 200 2.77 6.72 -14.56
CA GLU A 200 3.92 6.06 -15.19
C GLU A 200 3.72 4.55 -15.35
N ILE A 201 2.68 3.97 -14.73
CA ILE A 201 2.47 2.53 -14.69
C ILE A 201 1.72 2.06 -15.93
N GLU A 202 2.25 1.04 -16.61
CA GLU A 202 1.58 0.31 -17.70
C GLU A 202 0.74 -0.83 -17.15
N SER A 203 1.33 -1.66 -16.25
CA SER A 203 0.65 -2.80 -15.64
C SER A 203 1.06 -3.02 -14.19
N PHE A 204 0.13 -3.54 -13.42
CA PHE A 204 0.28 -3.93 -12.03
C PHE A 204 -0.26 -5.35 -11.85
N SER A 205 0.59 -6.26 -11.39
CA SER A 205 0.23 -7.66 -11.21
C SER A 205 0.63 -8.15 -9.82
N VAL A 206 -0.16 -9.05 -9.25
CA VAL A 206 0.08 -9.66 -7.94
C VAL A 206 0.16 -11.17 -8.12
N LEU A 207 1.31 -11.74 -7.76
CA LEU A 207 1.58 -13.18 -7.74
C LEU A 207 1.35 -13.71 -6.34
N LYS A 208 0.45 -14.67 -6.18
CA LYS A 208 -0.05 -15.08 -4.86
C LYS A 208 0.40 -16.49 -4.47
N ASP A 209 0.53 -17.40 -5.42
CA ASP A 209 0.85 -18.81 -5.21
C ASP A 209 2.32 -19.17 -5.41
N ALA A 210 2.69 -20.41 -5.09
CA ALA A 210 4.07 -20.87 -5.23
C ALA A 210 4.52 -20.97 -6.68
N SER A 211 3.65 -21.40 -7.61
CA SER A 211 4.04 -21.57 -9.03
C SER A 211 4.43 -20.24 -9.67
N ALA A 212 3.65 -19.19 -9.40
CA ALA A 212 3.96 -17.86 -9.90
C ALA A 212 5.19 -17.23 -9.22
N THR A 213 5.46 -17.55 -7.94
CA THR A 213 6.50 -16.89 -7.13
C THR A 213 7.81 -17.68 -7.01
N ALA A 214 7.87 -18.98 -7.34
CA ALA A 214 9.06 -19.84 -7.20
C ALA A 214 10.28 -19.30 -7.96
N VAL A 215 10.07 -18.69 -9.12
CA VAL A 215 11.17 -18.09 -9.90
C VAL A 215 11.84 -16.90 -9.21
N TYR A 216 11.18 -16.28 -8.22
CA TYR A 216 11.71 -15.22 -7.36
C TYR A 216 12.33 -15.75 -6.07
N GLY A 217 12.17 -17.03 -5.80
CA GLY A 217 12.80 -17.87 -4.77
C GLY A 217 12.85 -17.28 -3.38
N MET A 218 13.80 -16.40 -3.15
CA MET A 218 14.23 -15.95 -1.82
C MET A 218 13.24 -15.06 -1.04
N ARG A 219 12.25 -14.47 -1.66
CA ARG A 219 11.32 -13.52 -1.02
C ARG A 219 9.89 -13.65 -1.54
N GLY A 220 9.65 -14.65 -2.38
CA GLY A 220 8.34 -14.93 -2.93
C GLY A 220 7.34 -15.51 -1.91
N ALA A 221 7.80 -15.89 -0.70
CA ALA A 221 6.94 -16.51 0.31
C ALA A 221 5.74 -15.63 0.72
N ASN A 222 5.90 -14.31 0.78
CA ASN A 222 4.82 -13.38 1.11
C ASN A 222 4.08 -12.83 -0.13
N GLY A 223 4.28 -13.46 -1.31
CA GLY A 223 3.77 -12.97 -2.58
C GLY A 223 4.64 -11.88 -3.21
N VAL A 224 4.36 -11.58 -4.48
CA VAL A 224 5.14 -10.61 -5.28
C VAL A 224 4.21 -9.63 -5.97
N ILE A 225 4.55 -8.35 -5.88
CA ILE A 225 3.91 -7.27 -6.62
C ILE A 225 4.83 -6.89 -7.78
N LEU A 226 4.32 -7.01 -9.01
CA LEU A 226 5.02 -6.63 -10.24
C LEU A 226 4.44 -5.32 -10.78
N ILE A 227 5.29 -4.34 -10.97
CA ILE A 227 4.95 -3.06 -11.59
C ILE A 227 5.78 -2.92 -12.86
N THR A 228 5.12 -2.74 -13.99
CA THR A 228 5.78 -2.41 -15.24
C THR A 228 5.51 -0.96 -15.59
N THR A 229 6.56 -0.21 -15.90
CA THR A 229 6.41 1.20 -16.27
C THR A 229 6.20 1.37 -17.77
N LYS A 230 5.54 2.47 -18.16
CA LYS A 230 5.23 2.79 -19.55
C LYS A 230 6.51 2.87 -20.40
N LYS A 231 6.43 2.32 -21.59
CA LYS A 231 7.50 2.34 -22.61
C LYS A 231 7.11 3.19 -23.81
N GLY A 232 8.09 3.55 -24.62
CA GLY A 232 7.87 4.24 -25.89
C GLY A 232 7.10 3.40 -26.89
N LYS A 233 6.24 4.07 -27.68
CA LYS A 233 5.49 3.47 -28.78
C LYS A 233 5.94 4.07 -30.10
N ALA A 234 6.04 3.28 -31.15
CA ALA A 234 6.28 3.80 -32.50
C ALA A 234 5.09 4.64 -32.93
N GLY A 235 5.32 5.82 -33.43
CA GLY A 235 4.30 6.76 -33.88
C GLY A 235 4.70 8.21 -33.69
N LYS A 236 3.77 9.14 -33.94
CA LYS A 236 3.95 10.57 -33.68
C LYS A 236 4.23 10.80 -32.20
N VAL A 237 4.96 11.87 -31.92
CA VAL A 237 5.21 12.32 -30.55
C VAL A 237 3.88 12.74 -29.91
N LYS A 238 3.55 12.15 -28.79
CA LYS A 238 2.36 12.45 -28.01
C LYS A 238 2.79 13.09 -26.70
N VAL A 239 2.31 14.27 -26.40
CA VAL A 239 2.56 15.01 -25.16
C VAL A 239 1.28 15.03 -24.35
N THR A 240 1.32 14.56 -23.10
CA THR A 240 0.16 14.60 -22.19
C THR A 240 0.54 15.38 -20.94
N PHE A 241 -0.27 16.37 -20.60
CA PHE A 241 -0.16 17.14 -19.37
C PHE A 241 -1.40 16.94 -18.52
N ARG A 242 -1.22 16.52 -17.26
CA ARG A 242 -2.29 16.38 -16.27
C ARG A 242 -1.97 17.23 -15.06
N THR A 243 -2.95 18.02 -14.60
CA THR A 243 -2.86 18.85 -13.40
C THR A 243 -4.07 18.65 -12.51
N GLU A 244 -3.84 18.61 -11.21
CA GLU A 244 -4.85 18.39 -10.18
C GLU A 244 -4.63 19.35 -9.02
N ALA A 245 -5.73 19.92 -8.53
CA ALA A 245 -5.80 20.76 -7.35
C ALA A 245 -6.81 20.15 -6.37
N THR A 246 -6.34 19.79 -5.18
CA THR A 246 -7.12 19.08 -4.17
C THR A 246 -7.23 19.91 -2.90
N ASN A 247 -8.45 20.14 -2.43
CA ASN A 247 -8.70 20.53 -1.06
C ASN A 247 -8.77 19.27 -0.20
N LEU A 248 -7.97 19.23 0.86
CA LEU A 248 -7.90 18.16 1.84
C LEU A 248 -8.58 18.61 3.13
N HIS A 249 -9.51 17.83 3.65
CA HIS A 249 -10.21 18.09 4.90
C HIS A 249 -9.93 16.97 5.90
N GLY A 250 -9.42 17.32 7.10
CA GLY A 250 -9.14 16.36 8.16
C GLY A 250 -10.42 15.69 8.68
N LEU A 251 -10.32 14.38 8.94
CA LEU A 251 -11.40 13.57 9.46
C LEU A 251 -11.08 13.14 10.90
N ARG A 252 -12.09 13.18 11.80
CA ARG A 252 -12.02 12.62 13.15
C ARG A 252 -10.86 13.14 13.98
N PHE A 253 -10.97 14.41 14.36
CA PHE A 253 -10.08 15.01 15.35
C PHE A 253 -10.41 14.48 16.75
N PRO A 254 -9.43 14.34 17.65
CA PRO A 254 -9.69 14.02 19.05
C PRO A 254 -10.56 15.10 19.70
N GLU A 255 -11.65 14.71 20.32
CA GLU A 255 -12.54 15.61 21.07
C GLU A 255 -12.35 15.37 22.56
N TYR A 256 -11.98 16.41 23.27
CA TYR A 256 -11.77 16.42 24.70
C TYR A 256 -12.84 17.26 25.40
N ILE A 257 -12.95 17.14 26.73
CA ILE A 257 -13.88 17.91 27.56
C ILE A 257 -13.35 19.31 27.83
N GLU A 258 -14.26 20.22 28.18
CA GLU A 258 -13.92 21.59 28.54
C GLU A 258 -13.37 21.70 29.98
N GLY A 259 -12.75 22.83 30.31
CA GLY A 259 -12.08 23.03 31.59
C GLY A 259 -13.00 22.87 32.79
N TYR A 260 -14.20 23.46 32.77
CA TYR A 260 -15.16 23.32 33.86
C TYR A 260 -15.68 21.87 34.01
N GLU A 261 -15.84 21.14 32.92
CA GLU A 261 -16.21 19.73 32.95
C GLU A 261 -15.10 18.86 33.53
N PHE A 262 -13.84 19.17 33.18
CA PHE A 262 -12.68 18.50 33.72
C PHE A 262 -12.56 18.70 35.23
N ALA A 263 -12.74 19.95 35.73
CA ALA A 263 -12.69 20.26 37.16
C ALA A 263 -13.83 19.57 37.92
N ASN A 264 -15.05 19.55 37.37
CA ASN A 264 -16.18 18.80 37.93
C ASN A 264 -15.91 17.30 38.00
N LEU A 265 -15.36 16.71 36.92
CA LEU A 265 -15.05 15.28 36.86
C LEU A 265 -13.96 14.92 37.87
N MET A 266 -12.99 15.81 38.09
CA MET A 266 -11.94 15.64 39.12
C MET A 266 -12.52 15.65 40.53
N ASN A 267 -13.48 16.55 40.81
CA ASN A 267 -14.21 16.57 42.08
C ASN A 267 -15.06 15.28 42.26
N GLU A 268 -15.70 14.80 41.18
CA GLU A 268 -16.44 13.52 41.17
C GLU A 268 -15.51 12.35 41.53
N ALA A 269 -14.32 12.30 40.89
CA ALA A 269 -13.31 11.26 41.16
C ALA A 269 -12.82 11.29 42.60
N CYS A 270 -12.59 12.48 43.14
CA CYS A 270 -12.18 12.67 44.55
C CYS A 270 -13.28 12.25 45.52
N THR A 271 -14.56 12.52 45.18
CA THR A 271 -15.71 12.07 45.98
C THR A 271 -15.79 10.55 46.00
N VAL A 272 -15.64 9.89 44.86
CA VAL A 272 -15.67 8.41 44.74
C VAL A 272 -14.53 7.80 45.52
N SER A 273 -13.36 8.43 45.50
CA SER A 273 -12.14 7.94 46.16
C SER A 273 -12.04 8.36 47.64
N GLY A 274 -12.99 9.17 48.15
CA GLY A 274 -12.97 9.62 49.54
C GLY A 274 -11.83 10.59 49.87
N VAL A 275 -11.33 11.38 48.94
CA VAL A 275 -10.26 12.37 49.12
C VAL A 275 -10.79 13.78 48.99
N ALA A 276 -10.02 14.80 49.44
CA ALA A 276 -10.42 16.19 49.44
C ALA A 276 -10.66 16.70 48.01
N LEU A 277 -11.69 17.55 47.85
CA LEU A 277 -12.00 18.16 46.57
C LEU A 277 -10.96 19.20 46.19
N PRO A 278 -10.36 19.14 45.01
CA PRO A 278 -9.36 20.11 44.54
C PRO A 278 -9.96 21.45 44.14
N TRP A 279 -11.23 21.52 43.77
CA TRP A 279 -11.88 22.69 43.20
C TRP A 279 -13.16 23.06 43.92
N THR A 280 -13.33 24.36 44.24
CA THR A 280 -14.58 24.92 44.74
C THR A 280 -15.53 25.27 43.59
N ASP A 281 -16.82 25.41 43.86
CA ASP A 281 -17.82 25.79 42.84
C ASP A 281 -17.48 27.15 42.20
N GLU A 282 -16.95 28.11 42.98
CA GLU A 282 -16.52 29.42 42.47
C GLU A 282 -15.35 29.28 41.49
N GLN A 283 -14.39 28.41 41.80
CA GLN A 283 -13.24 28.14 40.88
C GLN A 283 -13.68 27.43 39.60
N ILE A 284 -14.63 26.50 39.71
CA ILE A 284 -15.20 25.82 38.56
C ILE A 284 -15.95 26.81 37.63
N GLU A 285 -16.66 27.80 38.25
CA GLU A 285 -17.32 28.83 37.44
C GLU A 285 -16.35 29.71 36.69
N LYS A 286 -15.18 30.03 37.26
CA LYS A 286 -14.12 30.79 36.57
C LYS A 286 -13.54 30.03 35.35
N PHE A 287 -13.45 28.68 35.38
CA PHE A 287 -13.13 27.90 34.20
C PHE A 287 -14.22 27.97 33.12
N ARG A 288 -15.49 28.14 33.51
CA ARG A 288 -16.62 28.21 32.60
C ARG A 288 -16.78 29.58 31.96
N ASP A 289 -16.74 30.65 32.76
CA ASP A 289 -17.03 32.02 32.33
C ASP A 289 -15.80 32.77 31.78
N GLY A 290 -14.60 32.19 31.97
CA GLY A 290 -13.34 32.79 31.52
C GLY A 290 -12.94 34.10 32.18
N SER A 291 -13.46 34.38 33.38
CA SER A 291 -13.21 35.61 34.11
C SER A 291 -11.77 35.77 34.58
N ASP A 292 -11.02 34.66 34.68
CA ASP A 292 -9.60 34.68 34.98
C ASP A 292 -8.90 33.59 34.11
N PRO A 293 -8.61 33.88 32.84
CA PRO A 293 -8.09 32.90 31.91
C PRO A 293 -6.64 32.46 32.14
N TYR A 294 -5.95 33.11 33.03
CA TYR A 294 -4.55 32.81 33.36
C TYR A 294 -4.42 31.82 34.51
N LEU A 295 -5.21 31.97 35.57
CA LEU A 295 -5.23 31.03 36.69
C LEU A 295 -6.26 29.90 36.51
N TYR A 296 -7.31 30.15 35.75
CA TYR A 296 -8.38 29.20 35.45
C TYR A 296 -8.56 29.06 33.94
N PRO A 297 -7.53 28.58 33.23
CA PRO A 297 -7.58 28.44 31.76
C PRO A 297 -8.59 27.37 31.30
N ASN A 298 -9.14 27.56 30.10
CA ASN A 298 -9.97 26.59 29.42
C ASN A 298 -9.52 26.53 27.95
N VAL A 299 -8.53 25.67 27.67
CA VAL A 299 -7.85 25.62 26.36
C VAL A 299 -8.27 24.39 25.59
N ASP A 300 -8.88 24.56 24.42
CA ASP A 300 -9.09 23.51 23.44
C ASP A 300 -7.79 23.28 22.62
N TRP A 301 -6.91 22.45 23.16
CA TRP A 301 -5.62 22.15 22.55
C TRP A 301 -5.72 21.61 21.14
N THR A 302 -6.76 20.79 20.83
CA THR A 302 -6.96 20.25 19.48
C THR A 302 -7.20 21.37 18.48
N ASN A 303 -8.11 22.31 18.82
CA ASN A 303 -8.41 23.44 17.95
C ASN A 303 -7.25 24.44 17.87
N GLU A 304 -6.42 24.56 18.91
CA GLU A 304 -5.26 25.45 18.88
C GLU A 304 -4.11 24.95 18.01
N VAL A 305 -3.95 23.64 17.81
CA VAL A 305 -2.83 23.09 17.04
C VAL A 305 -3.19 22.60 15.64
N LEU A 306 -4.46 22.26 15.39
CA LEU A 306 -4.91 21.69 14.14
C LEU A 306 -5.82 22.64 13.36
N LYS A 307 -5.60 22.75 12.06
CA LYS A 307 -6.51 23.33 11.09
C LYS A 307 -7.31 22.23 10.38
N LYS A 308 -8.50 22.57 9.90
CA LYS A 308 -9.41 21.59 9.28
C LYS A 308 -9.03 21.26 7.85
N ASP A 309 -8.43 22.22 7.13
CA ASP A 309 -8.20 22.14 5.71
C ASP A 309 -6.72 22.27 5.34
N ALA A 310 -6.32 21.54 4.31
CA ALA A 310 -5.02 21.55 3.71
C ALA A 310 -5.13 21.48 2.18
N PHE A 311 -4.01 21.61 1.47
CA PHE A 311 -4.00 21.67 0.01
C PHE A 311 -2.98 20.69 -0.58
N GLN A 312 -3.38 20.05 -1.69
CA GLN A 312 -2.50 19.21 -2.50
C GLN A 312 -2.57 19.61 -3.97
N THR A 313 -1.44 19.59 -4.66
CA THR A 313 -1.38 19.68 -6.12
C THR A 313 -0.56 18.54 -6.69
N THR A 314 -0.99 18.02 -7.84
CA THR A 314 -0.27 17.01 -8.60
C THR A 314 -0.21 17.45 -10.05
N ASN A 315 0.99 17.42 -10.63
CA ASN A 315 1.23 17.81 -12.01
C ASN A 315 2.11 16.75 -12.68
N THR A 316 1.68 16.24 -13.82
CA THR A 316 2.44 15.24 -14.58
C THR A 316 2.48 15.62 -16.05
N LEU A 317 3.69 15.68 -16.60
CA LEU A 317 3.95 15.84 -18.02
C LEU A 317 4.57 14.54 -18.53
N SER A 318 4.00 13.95 -19.57
CA SER A 318 4.58 12.78 -20.22
C SER A 318 4.70 12.97 -21.73
N VAL A 319 5.77 12.44 -22.29
CA VAL A 319 6.07 12.47 -23.72
C VAL A 319 6.37 11.03 -24.16
N THR A 320 5.65 10.54 -25.14
CA THR A 320 5.89 9.23 -25.75
C THR A 320 5.99 9.35 -27.26
N GLY A 321 6.86 8.56 -27.88
CA GLY A 321 7.03 8.59 -29.31
C GLY A 321 8.14 7.67 -29.77
N GLY A 322 8.43 7.74 -31.08
CA GLY A 322 9.53 7.01 -31.68
C GLY A 322 9.21 6.44 -33.04
N ASN A 323 10.11 5.62 -33.51
CA ASN A 323 10.00 4.87 -34.76
C ASN A 323 10.35 3.39 -34.53
N GLU A 324 10.53 2.60 -35.55
CA GLU A 324 10.90 1.20 -35.44
C GLU A 324 12.29 0.99 -34.81
N THR A 325 13.20 1.98 -34.94
CA THR A 325 14.56 1.90 -34.42
C THR A 325 14.67 2.41 -32.99
N VAL A 326 14.04 3.54 -32.66
CA VAL A 326 14.13 4.16 -31.32
C VAL A 326 12.73 4.49 -30.84
N ARG A 327 12.40 4.03 -29.65
CA ARG A 327 11.17 4.35 -28.93
C ARG A 327 11.51 4.90 -27.57
N TYR A 328 10.77 5.92 -27.14
CA TYR A 328 11.03 6.59 -25.88
C TYR A 328 9.75 6.99 -25.15
N TYR A 329 9.82 6.91 -23.85
CA TYR A 329 8.86 7.47 -22.92
C TYR A 329 9.62 8.32 -21.90
N VAL A 330 9.18 9.56 -21.71
CA VAL A 330 9.75 10.49 -20.71
C VAL A 330 8.61 11.06 -19.89
N SER A 331 8.75 11.10 -18.57
CA SER A 331 7.79 11.72 -17.68
C SER A 331 8.47 12.63 -16.65
N LEU A 332 7.78 13.70 -16.31
CA LEU A 332 8.09 14.63 -15.23
C LEU A 332 6.85 14.74 -14.33
N GLY A 333 7.02 14.49 -13.05
CA GLY A 333 5.98 14.58 -12.05
C GLY A 333 6.35 15.54 -10.94
N TYR A 334 5.41 16.36 -10.49
CA TYR A 334 5.51 17.20 -9.30
C TYR A 334 4.26 17.04 -8.46
N MET A 335 4.44 16.75 -7.18
CA MET A 335 3.36 16.70 -6.20
C MET A 335 3.76 17.47 -4.95
N SER A 336 2.84 18.23 -4.39
CA SER A 336 3.01 18.90 -3.11
C SER A 336 1.74 18.71 -2.27
N THR A 337 1.90 18.23 -1.05
CA THR A 337 0.81 18.04 -0.08
C THR A 337 1.17 18.74 1.21
N SER A 338 0.32 19.65 1.68
CA SER A 338 0.47 20.33 2.98
C SER A 338 -0.29 19.57 4.08
N GLY A 339 0.12 19.76 5.32
CA GLY A 339 -0.49 19.17 6.50
C GLY A 339 -1.51 20.07 7.20
N LEU A 340 -2.01 19.57 8.32
CA LEU A 340 -3.07 20.18 9.12
C LEU A 340 -2.55 20.93 10.36
N TRP A 341 -1.24 21.05 10.56
CA TRP A 341 -0.71 21.82 11.67
C TRP A 341 -0.95 23.31 11.47
N LYS A 342 -1.36 24.00 12.53
CA LYS A 342 -1.37 25.47 12.56
C LYS A 342 0.05 26.01 12.59
N GLU A 343 0.27 27.14 12.01
CA GLU A 343 1.56 27.82 11.97
C GLU A 343 1.40 29.22 12.57
N ASP A 344 2.44 29.66 13.21
CA ASP A 344 2.54 31.07 13.62
C ASP A 344 3.61 31.75 12.74
N PRO A 345 3.18 32.64 11.81
CA PRO A 345 4.11 33.33 10.91
C PRO A 345 5.11 34.26 11.63
N SER A 346 4.83 34.65 12.87
CA SER A 346 5.68 35.57 13.66
C SER A 346 7.07 35.00 13.90
N PHE A 347 7.20 33.65 13.90
CA PHE A 347 8.49 32.98 14.13
C PHE A 347 9.39 32.91 12.90
N GLY A 348 8.90 33.29 11.70
CA GLY A 348 9.70 33.41 10.48
C GLY A 348 10.12 32.09 9.82
N TYR A 349 9.55 30.95 10.25
CA TYR A 349 9.74 29.65 9.61
C TYR A 349 8.43 28.85 9.63
N SER A 350 8.29 27.92 8.68
CA SER A 350 7.13 27.04 8.63
C SER A 350 7.38 25.80 9.49
N THR A 351 6.38 25.45 10.28
CA THR A 351 6.36 24.25 11.12
C THR A 351 5.32 23.24 10.66
N ASN A 352 4.54 23.53 9.61
CA ASN A 352 3.55 22.62 9.10
C ASN A 352 4.21 21.41 8.42
N ALA A 353 3.57 20.24 8.52
CA ALA A 353 3.94 19.10 7.71
C ALA A 353 3.73 19.42 6.22
N ARG A 354 4.70 19.13 5.40
CA ARG A 354 4.62 19.26 3.94
C ARG A 354 5.43 18.17 3.28
N SER A 355 4.86 17.52 2.27
CA SER A 355 5.58 16.57 1.43
C SER A 355 5.59 17.06 -0.02
N GLN A 356 6.78 17.21 -0.59
CA GLN A 356 6.98 17.51 -2.00
C GLN A 356 7.70 16.36 -2.66
N ARG A 357 7.25 15.96 -3.85
CA ARG A 357 7.87 14.88 -4.61
C ARG A 357 8.06 15.30 -6.07
N TYR A 358 9.27 15.13 -6.54
CA TYR A 358 9.67 15.31 -7.92
C TYR A 358 10.03 13.96 -8.50
N ASN A 359 9.38 13.57 -9.58
CA ASN A 359 9.65 12.34 -10.31
C ASN A 359 10.17 12.70 -11.71
N PHE A 360 11.26 12.08 -12.09
CA PHE A 360 11.72 12.01 -13.47
C PHE A 360 11.84 10.56 -13.87
N ARG A 361 11.34 10.20 -15.06
CA ARG A 361 11.54 8.87 -15.65
C ARG A 361 11.80 8.99 -17.13
N SER A 362 12.73 8.18 -17.63
CA SER A 362 13.02 8.03 -19.04
C SER A 362 13.24 6.56 -19.37
N ASN A 363 12.42 6.02 -20.26
CA ASN A 363 12.57 4.66 -20.79
C ASN A 363 12.84 4.78 -22.30
N VAL A 364 13.97 4.27 -22.76
CA VAL A 364 14.39 4.29 -24.16
C VAL A 364 14.72 2.89 -24.61
N ASP A 365 14.06 2.43 -25.68
CA ASP A 365 14.33 1.15 -26.34
C ASP A 365 14.92 1.43 -27.74
N ILE A 366 16.03 0.78 -28.06
CA ILE A 366 16.76 0.96 -29.32
C ILE A 366 16.96 -0.40 -29.98
N ASN A 367 16.38 -0.58 -31.18
CA ASN A 367 16.61 -1.74 -32.03
C ASN A 367 17.85 -1.48 -32.87
N LEU A 368 19.02 -1.98 -32.43
CA LEU A 368 20.28 -1.85 -33.15
C LEU A 368 20.32 -2.73 -34.40
N HIS A 369 19.63 -3.87 -34.33
CA HIS A 369 19.45 -4.82 -35.44
C HIS A 369 18.09 -5.48 -35.29
N LYS A 370 17.53 -6.10 -36.35
CA LYS A 370 16.25 -6.83 -36.28
C LYS A 370 16.18 -7.87 -35.15
N ASN A 371 17.32 -8.43 -34.77
CA ASN A 371 17.44 -9.48 -33.76
C ASN A 371 18.12 -8.99 -32.47
N PHE A 372 18.54 -7.73 -32.38
CA PHE A 372 19.26 -7.22 -31.22
C PHE A 372 18.76 -5.84 -30.81
N SER A 373 18.31 -5.73 -29.57
CA SER A 373 17.84 -4.47 -28.96
C SER A 373 18.50 -4.22 -27.62
N ILE A 374 18.61 -2.95 -27.28
CA ILE A 374 19.04 -2.47 -25.97
C ILE A 374 17.96 -1.58 -25.38
N SER A 375 17.89 -1.54 -24.07
CA SER A 375 16.98 -0.66 -23.34
C SER A 375 17.74 0.09 -22.25
N LEU A 376 17.35 1.34 -22.01
CA LEU A 376 17.84 2.17 -20.92
C LEU A 376 16.66 2.74 -20.16
N GLY A 377 16.54 2.38 -18.90
CA GLY A 377 15.59 2.96 -17.95
C GLY A 377 16.33 3.81 -16.94
N LEU A 378 15.96 5.08 -16.83
CA LEU A 378 16.46 6.02 -15.82
C LEU A 378 15.29 6.57 -15.03
N ALA A 379 15.41 6.63 -13.70
CA ALA A 379 14.47 7.36 -12.87
C ALA A 379 15.21 8.09 -11.75
N GLU A 380 14.76 9.30 -11.49
CA GLU A 380 15.19 10.10 -10.35
C GLU A 380 13.97 10.52 -9.56
N ILE A 381 13.99 10.28 -8.27
CA ILE A 381 12.90 10.61 -7.35
C ILE A 381 13.49 11.43 -6.22
N VAL A 382 13.09 12.68 -6.10
CA VAL A 382 13.45 13.54 -4.98
C VAL A 382 12.20 13.79 -4.17
N ARG A 383 12.27 13.54 -2.88
CA ARG A 383 11.19 13.80 -1.93
C ARG A 383 11.72 14.68 -0.80
N GLU A 384 11.06 15.79 -0.59
CA GLU A 384 11.32 16.70 0.50
C GLU A 384 10.12 16.70 1.45
N ASN A 385 10.35 16.38 2.71
CA ASN A 385 9.36 16.40 3.76
C ASN A 385 9.78 17.40 4.83
N ASP A 386 8.89 18.33 5.13
CA ASP A 386 9.00 19.26 6.25
C ASP A 386 8.07 18.79 7.38
N PHE A 387 8.51 18.90 8.63
CA PHE A 387 7.75 18.57 9.82
C PHE A 387 8.00 19.59 10.92
N PRO A 388 7.11 19.71 11.93
CA PRO A 388 7.42 20.44 13.17
C PRO A 388 8.70 19.91 13.81
N GLY A 389 9.31 20.70 14.67
CA GLY A 389 10.50 20.29 15.45
C GLY A 389 10.27 19.07 16.34
N TYR A 390 9.02 18.79 16.67
CA TYR A 390 8.55 17.57 17.32
C TYR A 390 7.79 16.70 16.32
N GLY A 391 7.93 15.38 16.43
CA GLY A 391 7.19 14.45 15.57
C GLY A 391 5.69 14.49 15.82
N ALA A 392 4.88 14.15 14.82
CA ALA A 392 3.43 14.08 14.98
C ALA A 392 3.02 13.18 16.14
N GLN A 393 3.73 12.09 16.35
CA GLN A 393 3.54 11.20 17.49
C GLN A 393 3.68 11.92 18.83
N ASP A 394 4.72 12.70 19.02
CA ASP A 394 4.97 13.43 20.27
C ASP A 394 3.89 14.49 20.49
N ILE A 395 3.47 15.19 19.42
CA ILE A 395 2.44 16.23 19.50
C ILE A 395 1.08 15.64 19.89
N PHE A 396 0.63 14.55 19.23
CA PHE A 396 -0.62 13.89 19.60
C PHE A 396 -0.55 13.25 20.99
N PHE A 397 0.61 12.75 21.38
CA PHE A 397 0.83 12.26 22.74
C PHE A 397 0.71 13.39 23.76
N GLN A 398 1.19 14.58 23.43
CA GLN A 398 1.07 15.75 24.31
C GLN A 398 -0.37 16.29 24.35
N LEU A 399 -1.14 16.23 23.24
CA LEU A 399 -2.55 16.60 23.23
C LEU A 399 -3.39 15.82 24.24
N LYS A 400 -3.10 14.53 24.44
CA LYS A 400 -3.79 13.72 25.45
C LYS A 400 -3.25 13.90 26.86
N ARG A 401 -2.01 14.43 27.01
CA ARG A 401 -1.38 14.63 28.33
C ARG A 401 -1.74 15.96 29.00
N VAL A 402 -2.06 16.97 28.20
CA VAL A 402 -2.31 18.31 28.71
C VAL A 402 -3.80 18.56 28.80
N SER A 403 -4.34 18.61 30.02
CA SER A 403 -5.74 18.94 30.26
C SER A 403 -6.07 20.39 29.85
N PRO A 404 -7.34 20.73 29.63
CA PRO A 404 -7.76 22.07 29.27
C PRO A 404 -7.47 23.12 30.37
N ILE A 405 -7.29 22.67 31.61
CA ILE A 405 -7.04 23.53 32.80
C ILE A 405 -5.59 23.60 33.23
N ALA A 406 -4.66 22.97 32.52
CA ALA A 406 -3.29 22.82 32.94
C ALA A 406 -2.54 24.16 33.03
N TYR A 407 -2.66 25.02 32.04
CA TYR A 407 -2.06 26.35 31.91
C TYR A 407 -2.62 27.07 30.70
N PRO A 408 -2.52 28.42 30.62
CA PRO A 408 -2.87 29.19 29.44
C PRO A 408 -1.86 28.94 28.28
N ILE A 409 -2.19 29.31 27.06
CA ILE A 409 -1.24 29.29 25.94
C ILE A 409 -0.09 30.28 26.22
N GLU A 410 -0.45 31.50 26.58
CA GLU A 410 0.50 32.56 26.93
C GLU A 410 0.13 33.14 28.32
N ASN A 411 1.14 33.47 29.07
CA ASN A 411 1.04 34.11 30.37
C ASN A 411 0.85 35.65 30.21
N PRO A 412 0.47 36.39 31.28
CA PRO A 412 0.35 37.86 31.23
C PRO A 412 1.60 38.60 30.76
N ASP A 413 2.79 38.03 30.96
CA ASP A 413 4.07 38.58 30.54
C ASP A 413 4.50 38.23 29.13
N GLY A 414 3.65 37.52 28.37
CA GLY A 414 3.92 37.05 26.99
C GLY A 414 4.82 35.80 26.92
N SER A 415 5.22 35.20 28.02
CA SER A 415 5.88 33.89 28.04
C SER A 415 4.86 32.78 27.82
N PHE A 416 5.29 31.63 27.24
CA PHE A 416 4.41 30.49 27.10
C PHE A 416 4.10 29.84 28.45
N GLY A 417 2.82 29.39 28.57
CA GLY A 417 2.37 28.66 29.75
C GLY A 417 2.92 27.24 29.80
N GLY A 418 3.24 26.75 31.00
CA GLY A 418 3.64 25.40 31.28
C GLY A 418 3.64 25.12 32.78
N ALA A 419 3.88 23.87 33.17
CA ALA A 419 4.02 23.48 34.56
C ALA A 419 5.35 22.78 34.81
N THR A 420 5.82 22.83 36.07
CA THR A 420 7.11 22.25 36.47
C THR A 420 7.14 20.72 36.42
N THR A 421 6.00 20.08 36.28
CA THR A 421 5.91 18.63 36.10
C THR A 421 6.48 18.22 34.74
N SER A 422 7.32 17.21 34.69
CA SER A 422 8.12 16.82 33.51
C SER A 422 7.31 16.60 32.23
N TYR A 423 6.09 16.09 32.34
CA TYR A 423 5.22 15.86 31.16
C TYR A 423 4.33 17.06 30.80
N LEU A 424 4.29 18.11 31.63
CA LEU A 424 3.54 19.35 31.37
C LEU A 424 4.45 20.55 31.07
N ASN A 425 5.73 20.32 30.84
CA ASN A 425 6.75 21.38 30.66
C ASN A 425 6.79 21.97 29.25
N VAL A 426 5.97 21.48 28.33
CA VAL A 426 5.81 21.96 26.94
C VAL A 426 4.37 21.76 26.49
N SER A 427 3.72 22.82 26.02
CA SER A 427 2.38 22.73 25.47
C SER A 427 2.36 22.17 24.04
N PRO A 428 1.25 21.52 23.62
CA PRO A 428 1.08 21.10 22.23
C PRO A 428 1.20 22.29 21.24
N TYR A 429 0.73 23.46 21.63
CA TYR A 429 0.83 24.68 20.83
C TYR A 429 2.29 25.07 20.56
N VAL A 430 3.11 25.09 21.58
CA VAL A 430 4.56 25.38 21.47
C VAL A 430 5.26 24.34 20.59
N MET A 431 4.92 23.07 20.76
CA MET A 431 5.51 21.99 19.95
C MET A 431 5.24 22.17 18.46
N VAL A 432 4.05 22.66 18.11
CA VAL A 432 3.63 22.87 16.73
C VAL A 432 4.16 24.18 16.17
N THR A 433 4.13 25.30 16.93
CA THR A 433 4.39 26.65 16.40
C THR A 433 5.81 27.12 16.60
N ASN A 434 6.43 26.84 17.77
CA ASN A 434 7.72 27.42 18.18
C ASN A 434 8.84 26.41 18.41
N GLY A 435 8.56 25.10 18.38
CA GLY A 435 9.54 24.04 18.64
C GLY A 435 10.61 23.86 17.55
N GLY A 436 10.61 24.68 16.49
CA GLY A 436 11.49 24.54 15.34
C GLY A 436 10.92 23.64 14.24
N PHE A 437 11.78 23.09 13.39
CA PHE A 437 11.37 22.27 12.24
C PHE A 437 12.39 21.18 11.92
N ILE A 438 11.91 20.15 11.22
CA ILE A 438 12.72 19.07 10.68
C ILE A 438 12.51 19.01 9.17
N LYS A 439 13.60 18.93 8.41
CA LYS A 439 13.56 18.71 6.95
C LYS A 439 14.22 17.38 6.62
N TYR A 440 13.49 16.53 5.91
CA TYR A 440 14.00 15.29 5.33
C TYR A 440 14.05 15.40 3.82
N THR A 441 15.20 15.12 3.24
CA THR A 441 15.35 14.96 1.79
C THR A 441 15.71 13.51 1.50
N HIS A 442 14.92 12.85 0.66
CA HIS A 442 15.18 11.52 0.15
C HIS A 442 15.38 11.61 -1.36
N THR A 443 16.51 11.14 -1.84
CA THR A 443 16.84 11.05 -3.26
C THR A 443 17.05 9.60 -3.65
N SER A 444 16.38 9.14 -4.69
CA SER A 444 16.52 7.78 -5.24
C SER A 444 16.85 7.87 -6.73
N THR A 445 18.09 7.53 -7.07
CA THR A 445 18.56 7.42 -8.46
C THR A 445 18.52 5.95 -8.87
N GLN A 446 17.84 5.66 -9.97
CA GLN A 446 17.63 4.30 -10.47
C GLN A 446 18.05 4.25 -11.95
N ALA A 447 18.95 3.34 -12.27
CA ALA A 447 19.37 3.10 -13.64
C ALA A 447 19.29 1.61 -13.96
N THR A 448 18.69 1.28 -15.11
CA THR A 448 18.60 -0.10 -15.58
C THR A 448 19.02 -0.13 -17.05
N PHE A 449 20.00 -0.97 -17.36
CA PHE A 449 20.41 -1.28 -18.71
C PHE A 449 19.96 -2.69 -19.06
N GLY A 450 19.28 -2.84 -20.18
CA GLY A 450 18.81 -4.11 -20.71
C GLY A 450 19.38 -4.39 -22.10
N ALA A 451 19.62 -5.66 -22.39
CA ALA A 451 19.96 -6.14 -23.73
C ALA A 451 19.14 -7.39 -24.04
N LYS A 452 18.63 -7.48 -25.26
CA LYS A 452 17.86 -8.61 -25.76
C LYS A 452 18.38 -9.03 -27.12
N TRP A 453 18.70 -10.31 -27.24
CA TRP A 453 19.17 -10.92 -28.49
C TRP A 453 18.26 -12.07 -28.90
N ASP A 454 17.60 -11.94 -30.03
CA ASP A 454 16.84 -13.02 -30.64
C ASP A 454 17.82 -13.94 -31.40
N LEU A 455 17.94 -15.16 -30.91
CA LEU A 455 18.83 -16.19 -31.46
C LEU A 455 18.10 -17.11 -32.46
N GLY A 456 16.89 -16.73 -32.86
CA GLY A 456 16.05 -17.52 -33.73
C GLY A 456 16.65 -17.84 -35.08
N ASP A 457 17.31 -16.90 -35.69
CA ASP A 457 18.02 -17.07 -36.98
C ASP A 457 19.38 -17.80 -36.83
N LEU A 458 19.98 -17.74 -35.64
CA LEU A 458 21.32 -18.28 -35.39
C LEU A 458 21.29 -19.73 -34.89
N ILE A 459 20.37 -20.08 -34.01
CA ILE A 459 20.32 -21.38 -33.32
C ILE A 459 19.00 -22.10 -33.59
N THR A 460 17.87 -21.55 -33.11
CA THR A 460 16.54 -22.12 -33.31
C THR A 460 15.45 -21.07 -33.10
N PRO A 461 14.39 -21.05 -33.96
CA PRO A 461 13.27 -20.12 -33.77
C PRO A 461 12.69 -20.17 -32.37
N GLY A 462 12.46 -18.99 -31.79
CA GLY A 462 11.89 -18.82 -30.46
C GLY A 462 12.89 -18.76 -29.30
N LEU A 463 14.20 -18.90 -29.58
CA LEU A 463 15.25 -18.77 -28.57
C LEU A 463 15.70 -17.32 -28.44
N GLN A 464 15.72 -16.79 -27.22
CA GLN A 464 16.12 -15.43 -26.92
C GLN A 464 17.04 -15.39 -25.69
N LEU A 465 18.08 -14.58 -25.76
CA LEU A 465 18.96 -14.24 -24.63
C LEU A 465 18.64 -12.81 -24.19
N GLU A 466 18.38 -12.65 -22.91
CA GLU A 466 18.12 -11.34 -22.29
C GLU A 466 19.02 -11.14 -21.08
N GLY A 467 19.45 -9.91 -20.85
CA GLY A 467 20.22 -9.55 -19.66
C GLY A 467 19.85 -8.17 -19.19
N ASN A 468 19.74 -7.98 -17.88
CA ASN A 468 19.55 -6.67 -17.24
C ASN A 468 20.63 -6.45 -16.20
N TYR A 469 21.13 -5.22 -16.16
CA TYR A 469 21.99 -4.73 -15.09
C TYR A 469 21.38 -3.47 -14.51
N SER A 470 21.19 -3.43 -13.20
CA SER A 470 20.63 -2.26 -12.50
C SER A 470 21.58 -1.75 -11.44
N PHE A 471 21.62 -0.44 -11.33
CA PHE A 471 22.25 0.32 -10.25
C PHE A 471 21.24 1.26 -9.63
N ASP A 472 21.00 1.10 -8.34
CA ASP A 472 20.14 1.99 -7.57
C ASP A 472 20.94 2.59 -6.41
N HIS A 473 20.79 3.90 -6.21
CA HIS A 473 21.39 4.64 -5.11
C HIS A 473 20.32 5.46 -4.39
N ASN A 474 20.18 5.26 -3.08
CA ASN A 474 19.33 6.07 -2.25
C ASN A 474 20.17 6.88 -1.28
N TYR A 475 19.84 8.14 -1.14
CA TYR A 475 20.47 9.08 -0.23
C TYR A 475 19.39 9.78 0.59
N ASN A 476 19.52 9.74 1.90
CA ASN A 476 18.68 10.45 2.84
C ASN A 476 19.50 11.50 3.56
N HIS A 477 18.93 12.66 3.74
CA HIS A 477 19.52 13.76 4.50
C HIS A 477 18.44 14.40 5.35
N ASN A 478 18.73 14.61 6.63
CA ASN A 478 17.85 15.33 7.51
C ASN A 478 18.57 16.50 8.19
N VAL A 479 17.85 17.59 8.33
CA VAL A 479 18.24 18.78 9.09
C VAL A 479 17.21 18.98 10.18
N VAL A 480 17.66 19.03 11.41
CA VAL A 480 16.83 19.31 12.58
C VAL A 480 17.22 20.67 13.14
N ARG A 481 16.26 21.56 13.17
CA ARG A 481 16.33 22.86 13.84
C ARG A 481 15.36 22.84 14.98
N ARG A 482 15.84 22.78 16.20
CA ARG A 482 15.00 22.72 17.40
C ARG A 482 15.32 23.87 18.32
N LYS A 483 14.28 24.45 18.91
CA LYS A 483 14.34 25.54 19.85
C LYS A 483 13.46 25.22 21.07
N ASP A 484 13.91 25.52 22.24
CA ASP A 484 13.08 25.56 23.42
C ASP A 484 12.73 27.05 23.69
N PRO A 485 11.44 27.42 23.64
CA PRO A 485 11.03 28.77 24.02
C PRO A 485 11.02 28.96 25.53
N LEU A 486 10.94 30.22 25.97
CA LEU A 486 10.75 30.57 27.36
C LEU A 486 9.39 30.10 27.85
N ILE A 487 9.36 29.18 28.80
CA ILE A 487 8.13 28.64 29.39
C ILE A 487 8.14 28.93 30.89
N LYS A 488 7.04 29.53 31.37
CA LYS A 488 6.81 29.85 32.75
C LYS A 488 5.46 29.30 33.23
N GLN A 489 5.36 29.08 34.53
CA GLN A 489 4.09 28.84 35.22
C GLN A 489 3.68 30.11 35.92
N TYR A 490 2.57 30.70 35.49
CA TYR A 490 1.95 31.82 36.25
C TYR A 490 1.28 31.26 37.50
N VAL A 491 1.54 31.90 38.63
CA VAL A 491 1.04 31.46 39.95
C VAL A 491 0.22 32.56 40.66
N GLY A 492 -0.20 33.55 39.90
CA GLY A 492 -0.99 34.69 40.40
C GLY A 492 -0.16 35.94 40.62
N ASP A 493 -0.83 37.06 40.96
CA ASP A 493 -0.16 38.33 41.23
C ASP A 493 0.37 38.39 42.66
N ASP A 494 1.42 39.15 42.84
CA ASP A 494 1.92 39.44 44.17
C ASP A 494 0.87 40.36 44.90
N PRO A 495 0.39 39.93 46.10
CA PRO A 495 -0.69 40.65 46.73
C PRO A 495 -0.30 42.06 47.24
N VAL A 496 1.02 42.38 47.25
CA VAL A 496 1.50 43.69 47.70
C VAL A 496 1.85 44.61 46.53
N THR A 497 2.53 44.05 45.51
CA THR A 497 2.99 44.84 44.34
C THR A 497 2.02 44.81 43.16
N GLY A 498 1.14 43.84 43.10
CA GLY A 498 0.26 43.60 41.93
C GLY A 498 1.00 43.08 40.72
N GLU A 499 2.27 42.74 40.83
CA GLU A 499 3.05 42.16 39.72
C GLU A 499 2.85 40.66 39.62
N GLY A 500 2.80 40.13 38.38
CA GLY A 500 2.66 38.70 38.14
C GLY A 500 3.84 37.88 38.70
N ARG A 501 3.55 36.78 39.39
CA ARG A 501 4.57 35.84 39.88
C ARG A 501 4.65 34.62 38.99
N TYR A 502 5.87 34.22 38.67
CA TYR A 502 6.13 33.15 37.74
C TYR A 502 7.18 32.15 38.24
N ASN A 503 6.92 30.87 38.08
CA ASN A 503 7.96 29.84 38.23
C ASN A 503 8.57 29.58 36.83
N LEU A 504 9.89 29.57 36.76
CA LEU A 504 10.58 29.20 35.52
C LEU A 504 10.43 27.69 35.31
N VAL A 505 9.90 27.31 34.18
CA VAL A 505 9.71 25.90 33.73
C VAL A 505 10.81 25.49 32.78
N ARG A 506 11.08 26.35 31.78
CA ARG A 506 12.11 26.12 30.76
C ARG A 506 12.71 27.44 30.30
N GLU A 507 14.03 27.50 30.24
CA GLU A 507 14.72 28.64 29.67
C GLU A 507 14.66 28.65 28.15
N GLU A 508 14.67 29.83 27.56
CA GLU A 508 14.77 29.96 26.11
C GLU A 508 16.17 29.55 25.64
N THR A 509 16.20 28.75 24.58
CA THR A 509 17.44 28.35 23.89
C THR A 509 17.53 28.97 22.51
N ALA A 510 18.76 29.19 22.03
CA ALA A 510 18.99 29.53 20.63
C ALA A 510 18.56 28.35 19.74
N MET A 511 18.21 28.67 18.51
CA MET A 511 17.85 27.65 17.50
C MET A 511 19.02 26.67 17.28
N GLY A 512 18.87 25.46 17.80
CA GLY A 512 19.82 24.38 17.63
C GLY A 512 19.96 23.93 16.17
N TYR A 513 21.02 23.19 15.89
CA TYR A 513 21.25 22.57 14.61
C TYR A 513 21.85 21.19 14.79
N SER A 514 21.18 20.21 14.21
CA SER A 514 21.76 18.89 14.00
C SER A 514 21.40 18.39 12.61
N TRP A 515 22.20 17.50 12.11
CA TRP A 515 21.95 16.88 10.81
C TRP A 515 22.34 15.40 10.83
N GLY A 516 21.73 14.66 9.94
CA GLY A 516 22.07 13.27 9.67
C GLY A 516 22.03 13.00 8.19
N ALA A 517 22.81 12.04 7.76
CA ALA A 517 22.76 11.55 6.41
C ALA A 517 22.99 10.04 6.41
N ASP A 518 22.24 9.37 5.57
CA ASP A 518 22.46 7.95 5.28
C ASP A 518 22.38 7.70 3.77
N SER A 519 23.02 6.64 3.33
CA SER A 519 22.93 6.22 1.94
C SER A 519 23.03 4.71 1.81
N ASN A 520 22.44 4.19 0.74
CA ASN A 520 22.57 2.80 0.38
C ASN A 520 22.67 2.64 -1.15
N ARG A 521 23.29 1.57 -1.57
CA ARG A 521 23.39 1.18 -2.98
C ARG A 521 22.93 -0.25 -3.18
N ALA A 522 22.28 -0.48 -4.32
CA ALA A 522 21.92 -1.82 -4.76
C ALA A 522 22.41 -2.06 -6.20
N TYR A 523 23.00 -3.21 -6.41
CA TYR A 523 23.36 -3.73 -7.74
C TYR A 523 22.53 -4.97 -8.00
N TYR A 524 22.02 -5.08 -9.21
CA TYR A 524 21.30 -6.26 -9.64
C TYR A 524 21.73 -6.64 -11.06
N LEU A 525 21.95 -7.94 -11.25
CA LEU A 525 22.23 -8.53 -12.55
C LEU A 525 21.32 -9.73 -12.74
N ASP A 526 20.67 -9.83 -13.89
CA ASP A 526 20.06 -11.06 -14.35
C ASP A 526 20.45 -11.39 -15.79
N LEU A 527 20.56 -12.69 -16.07
CA LEU A 527 20.76 -13.24 -17.40
C LEU A 527 19.72 -14.33 -17.61
N ARG A 528 18.99 -14.24 -18.71
CA ARG A 528 17.85 -15.13 -19.01
C ARG A 528 17.98 -15.71 -20.40
N LEU A 529 17.80 -17.02 -20.50
CA LEU A 529 17.63 -17.74 -21.74
C LEU A 529 16.18 -18.18 -21.83
N ASN A 530 15.43 -17.63 -22.77
CA ASN A 530 14.03 -17.89 -22.99
C ASN A 530 13.87 -18.68 -24.30
N TYR A 531 13.03 -19.71 -24.28
CA TYR A 531 12.61 -20.43 -25.46
C TYR A 531 11.10 -20.52 -25.49
N ASN A 532 10.46 -20.17 -26.58
CA ASN A 532 9.03 -20.30 -26.76
C ASN A 532 8.71 -20.67 -28.22
N ARG A 533 8.08 -21.83 -28.43
CA ARG A 533 7.74 -22.30 -29.75
C ARG A 533 6.47 -23.14 -29.76
N THR A 534 5.67 -22.94 -30.80
CA THR A 534 4.46 -23.73 -31.07
C THR A 534 4.73 -24.72 -32.22
N PHE A 535 4.43 -25.98 -31.96
CA PHE A 535 4.52 -27.10 -32.90
C PHE A 535 3.10 -27.66 -33.07
N ASN A 536 2.40 -27.29 -34.13
CA ASN A 536 0.99 -27.61 -34.33
C ASN A 536 0.14 -27.15 -33.11
N GLU A 537 -0.46 -28.10 -32.39
CA GLU A 537 -1.27 -27.84 -31.19
C GLU A 537 -0.43 -27.80 -29.89
N HIS A 538 0.90 -28.04 -29.96
CA HIS A 538 1.80 -28.09 -28.79
C HIS A 538 2.59 -26.80 -28.69
N THR A 539 2.44 -26.05 -27.61
CA THR A 539 3.28 -24.90 -27.30
C THR A 539 4.17 -25.25 -26.13
N VAL A 540 5.47 -25.12 -26.32
CA VAL A 540 6.50 -25.38 -25.28
C VAL A 540 7.23 -24.08 -24.98
N GLY A 541 7.28 -23.71 -23.71
CA GLY A 541 8.10 -22.64 -23.20
C GLY A 541 9.15 -23.16 -22.23
N ALA A 542 10.32 -22.58 -22.25
CA ALA A 542 11.35 -22.83 -21.26
C ALA A 542 12.07 -21.52 -20.92
N MET A 543 12.42 -21.34 -19.66
CA MET A 543 13.24 -20.23 -19.18
C MET A 543 14.30 -20.78 -18.23
N PHE A 544 15.51 -20.34 -18.42
CA PHE A 544 16.59 -20.51 -17.45
C PHE A 544 17.17 -19.13 -17.10
N MET A 545 17.34 -18.84 -15.82
CA MET A 545 17.80 -17.53 -15.35
C MET A 545 18.88 -17.70 -14.29
N PHE A 546 19.88 -16.86 -14.37
CA PHE A 546 20.80 -16.56 -13.28
C PHE A 546 20.55 -15.14 -12.80
N ASN A 547 20.56 -14.92 -11.48
CA ASN A 547 20.49 -13.59 -10.90
C ASN A 547 21.49 -13.41 -9.75
N ARG A 548 21.91 -12.17 -9.55
CA ARG A 548 22.73 -11.76 -8.42
C ARG A 548 22.32 -10.36 -7.96
N ARG A 549 22.20 -10.17 -6.65
CA ARG A 549 21.94 -8.88 -6.02
C ARG A 549 22.96 -8.62 -4.93
N GLU A 550 23.44 -7.38 -4.86
CA GLU A 550 24.26 -6.87 -3.77
C GLU A 550 23.62 -5.55 -3.27
N TYR A 551 23.42 -5.43 -1.97
CA TYR A 551 22.92 -4.23 -1.33
C TYR A 551 23.89 -3.83 -0.21
N ILE A 552 24.25 -2.55 -0.15
CA ILE A 552 25.19 -2.00 0.81
C ILE A 552 24.51 -0.83 1.52
N ASN A 553 24.45 -0.90 2.85
CA ASN A 553 24.02 0.20 3.70
C ASN A 553 25.27 0.89 4.30
N TYR A 554 25.49 2.16 3.95
CA TYR A 554 26.65 2.93 4.42
C TYR A 554 26.46 3.54 5.79
N ALA A 555 25.23 3.64 6.27
CA ALA A 555 24.88 4.21 7.58
C ALA A 555 24.47 3.13 8.58
N ALA A 556 24.96 1.92 8.41
CA ALA A 556 24.65 0.84 9.33
C ALA A 556 25.24 1.10 10.72
N GLY A 557 24.44 0.86 11.76
CA GLY A 557 24.80 1.15 13.15
C GLY A 557 25.89 0.26 13.76
N ASN A 558 26.23 -0.85 13.10
CA ASN A 558 27.26 -1.77 13.57
C ASN A 558 28.03 -2.41 12.40
N SER A 559 29.17 -3.05 12.70
CA SER A 559 30.07 -3.63 11.71
C SER A 559 29.46 -4.79 10.90
N THR A 560 28.58 -5.58 11.49
CA THR A 560 27.89 -6.68 10.83
C THR A 560 26.82 -6.19 9.86
N ALA A 561 26.06 -5.19 10.26
CA ALA A 561 25.05 -4.54 9.41
C ALA A 561 25.68 -3.77 8.23
N ALA A 562 26.93 -3.28 8.38
CA ALA A 562 27.66 -2.58 7.33
C ALA A 562 28.18 -3.52 6.20
N LEU A 563 28.24 -4.82 6.43
CA LEU A 563 28.64 -5.77 5.39
C LEU A 563 27.62 -5.83 4.25
N PRO A 564 28.05 -5.99 2.99
CA PRO A 564 27.13 -6.13 1.87
C PRO A 564 26.13 -7.28 2.05
N TYR A 565 24.86 -7.05 1.70
CA TYR A 565 23.85 -8.10 1.59
C TYR A 565 23.94 -8.73 0.21
N ARG A 566 24.41 -9.96 0.12
CA ARG A 566 24.59 -10.66 -1.14
C ARG A 566 23.63 -11.82 -1.26
N ARG A 567 23.00 -11.88 -2.41
CA ARG A 567 22.10 -12.94 -2.84
C ARG A 567 22.43 -13.34 -4.26
N GLN A 568 22.32 -14.61 -4.56
CA GLN A 568 22.40 -15.10 -5.93
C GLN A 568 21.55 -16.34 -6.10
N GLY A 569 21.16 -16.63 -7.33
CA GLY A 569 20.36 -17.81 -7.58
C GLY A 569 20.27 -18.16 -9.05
N ILE A 570 19.79 -19.38 -9.27
CA ILE A 570 19.31 -19.83 -10.57
C ILE A 570 17.81 -20.14 -10.44
N ALA A 571 17.06 -19.86 -11.49
CA ALA A 571 15.66 -20.21 -11.58
C ALA A 571 15.37 -20.84 -12.95
N GLY A 572 14.42 -21.75 -12.99
CA GLY A 572 13.97 -22.34 -14.22
C GLY A 572 12.46 -22.49 -14.26
N ARG A 573 11.91 -22.39 -15.45
CA ARG A 573 10.50 -22.61 -15.76
C ARG A 573 10.39 -23.43 -17.01
N ILE A 574 9.50 -24.40 -17.03
CA ILE A 574 9.08 -25.15 -18.21
C ILE A 574 7.56 -25.05 -18.27
N THR A 575 7.02 -24.60 -19.39
CA THR A 575 5.60 -24.53 -19.64
C THR A 575 5.23 -25.39 -20.83
N TYR A 576 4.11 -26.10 -20.72
CA TYR A 576 3.57 -26.91 -21.78
C TYR A 576 2.08 -26.64 -21.93
N ASN A 577 1.65 -26.38 -23.15
CA ASN A 577 0.24 -26.12 -23.49
C ASN A 577 -0.13 -26.97 -24.71
N TYR A 578 -1.14 -27.81 -24.54
CA TYR A 578 -1.72 -28.59 -25.64
C TYR A 578 -3.06 -28.01 -26.06
N ALA A 579 -3.11 -27.44 -27.26
CA ALA A 579 -4.31 -26.88 -27.89
C ALA A 579 -5.12 -25.94 -27.02
N GLN A 580 -4.46 -25.20 -26.09
CA GLN A 580 -5.06 -24.36 -25.05
C GLN A 580 -6.03 -25.10 -24.08
N ARG A 581 -6.06 -26.42 -24.10
CA ARG A 581 -6.92 -27.28 -23.27
C ARG A 581 -6.24 -27.77 -22.00
N TYR A 582 -5.02 -28.27 -22.14
CA TYR A 582 -4.23 -28.81 -21.05
C TYR A 582 -2.96 -28.00 -20.85
N LEU A 583 -2.83 -27.42 -19.69
CA LEU A 583 -1.76 -26.51 -19.31
C LEU A 583 -0.95 -27.15 -18.18
N PHE A 584 0.37 -27.07 -18.27
CA PHE A 584 1.24 -27.62 -17.26
C PHE A 584 2.51 -26.77 -17.12
N ASP A 585 2.84 -26.35 -15.90
CA ASP A 585 4.04 -25.58 -15.59
C ASP A 585 4.84 -26.26 -14.47
N VAL A 586 6.17 -26.30 -14.67
CA VAL A 586 7.13 -26.69 -13.64
C VAL A 586 8.09 -25.55 -13.43
N ASN A 587 8.24 -25.12 -12.19
CA ASN A 587 9.12 -24.04 -11.80
C ASN A 587 10.07 -24.49 -10.71
N PHE A 588 11.27 -23.93 -10.67
CA PHE A 588 12.16 -24.08 -9.53
C PHE A 588 13.00 -22.84 -9.32
N GLY A 589 13.38 -22.60 -8.07
CA GLY A 589 14.40 -21.66 -7.67
C GLY A 589 15.45 -22.37 -6.81
N TYR A 590 16.72 -22.13 -7.09
CA TYR A 590 17.85 -22.55 -6.25
C TYR A 590 18.65 -21.31 -5.86
N ASN A 591 18.46 -20.85 -4.64
CA ASN A 591 18.86 -19.53 -4.20
C ASN A 591 19.75 -19.58 -2.98
N GLY A 592 20.76 -18.70 -2.95
CA GLY A 592 21.71 -18.57 -1.86
C GLY A 592 21.66 -17.19 -1.21
N SER A 593 21.72 -17.16 0.12
CA SER A 593 21.78 -15.96 0.96
C SER A 593 22.96 -16.03 1.93
N GLU A 594 23.67 -14.93 2.08
CA GLU A 594 24.77 -14.81 3.06
C GLU A 594 24.26 -14.61 4.50
N ASN A 595 22.96 -14.48 4.72
CA ASN A 595 22.38 -14.43 6.07
C ASN A 595 22.59 -15.74 6.83
N PHE A 596 22.89 -16.85 6.15
CA PHE A 596 23.07 -18.17 6.73
C PHE A 596 24.53 -18.65 6.69
N ALA A 597 24.89 -19.53 7.62
CA ALA A 597 26.20 -20.14 7.71
C ALA A 597 26.56 -20.94 6.44
N LYS A 598 27.85 -21.15 6.19
CA LYS A 598 28.34 -21.98 5.08
C LYS A 598 27.77 -23.40 5.25
N GLY A 599 27.08 -23.88 4.23
CA GLY A 599 26.35 -25.17 4.26
C GLY A 599 24.81 -25.01 4.38
N GLN A 600 24.32 -23.91 4.94
CA GLN A 600 22.89 -23.59 5.05
C GLN A 600 22.44 -22.50 4.06
N ARG A 601 23.39 -21.90 3.29
CA ARG A 601 23.14 -20.75 2.42
C ARG A 601 22.14 -21.01 1.31
N TYR A 602 22.10 -22.22 0.75
CA TYR A 602 21.31 -22.52 -0.44
C TYR A 602 20.03 -23.29 -0.12
N GLY A 603 18.92 -22.79 -0.66
CA GLY A 603 17.62 -23.47 -0.60
C GLY A 603 17.08 -23.80 -1.99
N PHE A 604 16.44 -24.98 -2.11
CA PHE A 604 15.78 -25.45 -3.34
C PHE A 604 14.26 -25.38 -3.18
N PHE A 605 13.59 -24.66 -4.09
CA PHE A 605 12.20 -24.31 -4.01
C PHE A 605 11.47 -24.71 -5.31
N PRO A 606 10.99 -25.97 -5.41
CA PRO A 606 10.21 -26.44 -6.55
C PRO A 606 8.74 -26.05 -6.46
N ALA A 607 8.09 -25.86 -7.61
CA ALA A 607 6.65 -25.69 -7.72
C ALA A 607 6.12 -26.27 -9.02
N VAL A 608 4.91 -26.80 -8.99
CA VAL A 608 4.19 -27.35 -10.13
C VAL A 608 2.80 -26.78 -10.19
N SER A 609 2.27 -26.58 -11.39
CA SER A 609 0.88 -26.22 -11.58
C SER A 609 0.30 -26.82 -12.86
N ALA A 610 -1.00 -27.06 -12.82
CA ALA A 610 -1.73 -27.61 -13.95
C ALA A 610 -3.04 -26.85 -14.16
N GLY A 611 -3.50 -26.82 -15.40
CA GLY A 611 -4.78 -26.23 -15.78
C GLY A 611 -5.50 -27.07 -16.82
N TRP A 612 -6.80 -27.11 -16.70
CA TRP A 612 -7.69 -27.71 -17.68
C TRP A 612 -8.74 -26.69 -18.10
N VAL A 613 -8.94 -26.55 -19.40
CA VAL A 613 -9.91 -25.62 -19.99
C VAL A 613 -11.04 -26.42 -20.66
N PRO A 614 -12.06 -26.83 -19.89
CA PRO A 614 -13.18 -27.60 -20.41
C PRO A 614 -13.90 -26.94 -21.58
N SER A 615 -13.96 -25.60 -21.60
CA SER A 615 -14.62 -24.85 -22.67
C SER A 615 -13.94 -24.97 -24.04
N GLU A 616 -12.67 -25.37 -24.09
CA GLU A 616 -11.93 -25.62 -25.33
C GLU A 616 -12.04 -27.08 -25.82
N GLU A 617 -12.77 -27.93 -25.09
CA GLU A 617 -12.97 -29.30 -25.46
C GLU A 617 -14.02 -29.42 -26.60
N LYS A 618 -13.83 -30.38 -27.50
CA LYS A 618 -14.70 -30.60 -28.68
C LYS A 618 -16.16 -30.91 -28.32
N TRP A 619 -16.43 -31.41 -27.12
CA TRP A 619 -17.77 -31.72 -26.62
C TRP A 619 -18.48 -30.53 -25.97
N TRP A 620 -17.77 -29.37 -25.71
CA TRP A 620 -18.36 -28.23 -25.10
C TRP A 620 -19.21 -27.44 -26.12
N ASN A 621 -20.52 -27.43 -25.95
CA ASN A 621 -21.47 -26.74 -26.82
C ASN A 621 -22.38 -25.76 -26.06
N VAL A 622 -21.83 -25.07 -25.04
CA VAL A 622 -22.60 -24.18 -24.17
C VAL A 622 -22.33 -22.73 -24.55
N ASN A 623 -23.12 -22.15 -25.46
CA ASN A 623 -22.88 -20.83 -26.04
C ASN A 623 -22.92 -19.67 -25.03
N TRP A 624 -23.66 -19.79 -23.93
CA TRP A 624 -23.76 -18.74 -22.90
C TRP A 624 -22.64 -18.79 -21.87
N PHE A 625 -21.92 -19.93 -21.78
CA PHE A 625 -20.77 -20.13 -20.92
C PHE A 625 -19.51 -20.19 -21.81
N ASN A 626 -18.86 -19.06 -21.97
CA ASN A 626 -17.83 -18.85 -22.99
C ASN A 626 -16.48 -19.43 -22.62
N HIS A 627 -16.11 -19.38 -21.32
CA HIS A 627 -14.83 -19.88 -20.83
C HIS A 627 -14.97 -20.49 -19.47
N LEU A 628 -14.36 -21.67 -19.29
CA LEU A 628 -14.18 -22.33 -18.01
C LEU A 628 -12.75 -22.85 -17.94
N LYS A 629 -12.00 -22.42 -16.95
CA LYS A 629 -10.66 -22.96 -16.63
C LYS A 629 -10.61 -23.35 -15.17
N ILE A 630 -10.15 -24.56 -14.90
CA ILE A 630 -9.86 -25.09 -13.56
C ILE A 630 -8.34 -25.21 -13.46
N ARG A 631 -7.78 -24.70 -12.40
CA ARG A 631 -6.32 -24.71 -12.18
C ARG A 631 -5.96 -25.10 -10.75
N GLY A 632 -4.77 -25.64 -10.61
CA GLY A 632 -4.23 -25.95 -9.30
C GLY A 632 -2.72 -25.87 -9.28
N SER A 633 -2.16 -25.45 -8.17
CA SER A 633 -0.72 -25.37 -7.95
C SER A 633 -0.32 -25.90 -6.57
N TYR A 634 0.87 -26.44 -6.51
CA TYR A 634 1.55 -26.83 -5.27
C TYR A 634 3.04 -26.50 -5.38
N GLY A 635 3.62 -25.96 -4.32
CA GLY A 635 5.04 -25.67 -4.34
C GLY A 635 5.59 -25.15 -3.03
N MET A 636 6.88 -24.94 -3.04
CA MET A 636 7.65 -24.42 -1.90
C MET A 636 8.30 -23.09 -2.27
N VAL A 637 8.32 -22.16 -1.33
CA VAL A 637 8.96 -20.85 -1.47
C VAL A 637 9.70 -20.53 -0.18
N GLY A 638 10.91 -19.99 -0.32
CA GLY A 638 11.75 -19.61 0.80
C GLY A 638 11.60 -18.16 1.23
N ASN A 639 11.98 -17.87 2.47
CA ASN A 639 12.19 -16.53 3.00
C ASN A 639 13.54 -16.52 3.75
N ASP A 640 14.42 -15.55 3.41
CA ASP A 640 15.72 -15.38 4.06
C ASP A 640 15.73 -14.20 5.05
N SER A 641 14.55 -13.65 5.38
CA SER A 641 14.43 -12.59 6.37
C SER A 641 14.65 -13.17 7.78
N ILE A 642 15.64 -12.64 8.48
CA ILE A 642 16.01 -13.06 9.83
C ILE A 642 15.77 -11.95 10.87
N GLY A 643 14.78 -11.09 10.62
CA GLY A 643 14.49 -9.95 11.49
C GLY A 643 15.50 -8.80 11.30
N SER A 644 15.84 -8.12 12.40
CA SER A 644 16.77 -6.98 12.39
C SER A 644 18.24 -7.40 12.36
N ASP A 645 18.57 -8.58 12.92
CA ASP A 645 19.95 -8.98 13.15
C ASP A 645 20.47 -9.90 12.02
N ARG A 646 21.58 -9.46 11.44
CA ARG A 646 22.27 -10.22 10.39
C ARG A 646 23.25 -11.21 11.00
N PHE A 647 23.47 -12.27 10.24
CA PHE A 647 24.43 -13.30 10.64
C PHE A 647 24.13 -13.88 12.02
N GLY A 648 22.87 -14.21 12.27
CA GLY A 648 22.41 -14.84 13.52
C GLY A 648 23.16 -16.14 13.90
N TYR A 649 24.03 -16.64 13.00
CA TYR A 649 24.95 -17.75 13.27
C TYR A 649 26.27 -17.32 13.91
N LEU A 650 26.54 -16.01 14.03
CA LEU A 650 27.76 -15.50 14.67
C LEU A 650 27.45 -15.07 16.10
N SER A 651 28.27 -15.50 17.06
CA SER A 651 28.27 -14.91 18.39
C SER A 651 29.01 -13.58 18.38
N THR A 652 28.44 -12.58 19.03
CA THR A 652 29.01 -11.24 19.18
C THR A 652 29.23 -10.89 20.64
N VAL A 653 30.19 -10.02 20.90
CA VAL A 653 30.55 -9.55 22.25
C VAL A 653 30.49 -8.03 22.28
N ASN A 654 29.67 -7.51 23.18
CA ASN A 654 29.64 -6.09 23.50
C ASN A 654 30.79 -5.74 24.45
N LYS A 655 31.73 -4.92 23.99
CA LYS A 655 32.90 -4.47 24.76
C LYS A 655 32.62 -3.28 25.65
N ALA A 656 31.44 -2.73 25.57
CA ALA A 656 30.98 -1.60 26.38
C ALA A 656 29.70 -1.97 27.13
N ALA A 657 29.58 -3.22 27.55
CA ALA A 657 28.43 -3.68 28.34
C ALA A 657 28.37 -2.92 29.68
N ALA A 658 27.16 -2.86 30.23
CA ALA A 658 26.95 -2.23 31.56
C ALA A 658 28.00 -2.72 32.56
N GLY A 659 28.76 -1.80 33.10
CA GLY A 659 29.92 -2.08 33.89
C GLY A 659 29.63 -2.05 35.38
N TYR A 660 30.69 -2.23 36.14
CA TYR A 660 30.63 -2.14 37.60
C TYR A 660 30.88 -0.71 38.04
N LEU A 661 30.12 -0.25 39.07
CA LEU A 661 30.31 1.04 39.70
C LEU A 661 31.50 0.94 40.67
N TYR A 662 32.56 1.68 40.40
CA TYR A 662 33.78 1.62 41.19
C TYR A 662 34.04 2.92 41.93
N GLY A 663 34.46 2.76 43.22
CA GLY A 663 34.85 3.87 44.08
C GLY A 663 33.70 4.72 44.60
N GLN A 664 34.02 5.70 45.47
CA GLN A 664 33.04 6.61 46.06
C GLN A 664 32.37 7.52 45.02
N SER A 665 33.04 7.81 43.89
CA SER A 665 32.52 8.59 42.79
C SER A 665 31.59 7.79 41.85
N GLN A 666 31.34 6.51 42.15
CA GLN A 666 30.53 5.61 41.35
C GLN A 666 30.90 5.62 39.85
N SER A 667 32.17 5.69 39.55
CA SER A 667 32.68 5.67 38.18
C SER A 667 32.33 4.31 37.51
N VAL A 668 31.66 4.38 36.38
CA VAL A 668 31.32 3.18 35.60
C VAL A 668 32.55 2.67 34.88
N ILE A 669 32.97 1.44 35.15
CA ILE A 669 33.97 0.71 34.36
C ILE A 669 33.19 -0.27 33.45
N ASN A 670 33.19 -0.02 32.15
CA ASN A 670 32.51 -0.89 31.20
C ASN A 670 33.10 -2.29 31.22
N GLY A 671 32.24 -3.30 31.24
CA GLY A 671 32.58 -4.70 31.11
C GLY A 671 32.50 -5.24 29.70
N MET A 672 32.71 -6.52 29.53
CA MET A 672 32.40 -7.28 28.33
C MET A 672 31.26 -8.23 28.67
N ALA A 673 30.29 -8.33 27.78
CA ALA A 673 29.20 -9.30 27.85
C ALA A 673 28.93 -9.89 26.45
N GLU A 674 28.42 -11.09 26.42
CA GLU A 674 27.83 -11.63 25.18
C GLU A 674 26.69 -10.73 24.76
N ASP A 675 26.64 -10.39 23.47
CA ASP A 675 25.62 -9.54 22.85
C ASP A 675 24.58 -10.40 22.11
N GLN A 676 25.08 -11.32 21.28
CA GLN A 676 24.29 -12.29 20.55
C GLN A 676 24.94 -13.67 20.65
N ILE A 677 24.16 -14.67 21.02
CA ILE A 677 24.58 -16.07 20.97
C ILE A 677 24.24 -16.62 19.59
N GLY A 678 25.26 -16.99 18.82
CA GLY A 678 25.09 -17.48 17.46
C GLY A 678 24.53 -18.90 17.38
N ALA A 679 23.78 -19.19 16.34
CA ALA A 679 23.23 -20.51 16.05
C ALA A 679 23.59 -20.97 14.61
N ASP A 680 24.52 -21.89 14.48
CA ASP A 680 25.08 -22.35 13.18
C ASP A 680 24.07 -23.04 12.27
N ASN A 681 22.97 -23.53 12.82
CA ASN A 681 21.93 -24.30 12.13
C ASN A 681 20.80 -23.44 11.54
N LEU A 682 20.91 -22.12 11.63
CA LEU A 682 19.92 -21.22 11.04
C LEU A 682 19.82 -21.43 9.53
N SER A 683 18.60 -21.53 9.06
CA SER A 683 18.27 -21.81 7.68
C SER A 683 17.01 -21.05 7.21
N TRP A 684 16.61 -21.31 5.99
CA TRP A 684 15.45 -20.74 5.34
C TRP A 684 14.15 -21.06 6.07
N GLU A 685 13.31 -20.05 6.25
CA GLU A 685 11.89 -20.23 6.47
C GLU A 685 11.25 -20.76 5.20
N VAL A 686 10.38 -21.76 5.29
CA VAL A 686 9.79 -22.45 4.13
C VAL A 686 8.28 -22.40 4.18
N ALA A 687 7.67 -21.79 3.15
CA ALA A 687 6.22 -21.82 2.92
C ALA A 687 5.86 -22.89 1.88
N ARG A 688 5.03 -23.86 2.25
CA ARG A 688 4.40 -24.83 1.35
C ARG A 688 3.01 -24.33 1.03
N LYS A 689 2.76 -24.03 -0.23
CA LYS A 689 1.52 -23.42 -0.70
C LYS A 689 0.76 -24.35 -1.62
N THR A 690 -0.52 -24.47 -1.40
CA THR A 690 -1.49 -25.13 -2.28
C THR A 690 -2.51 -24.08 -2.71
N ASP A 691 -2.84 -24.07 -4.00
CA ASP A 691 -3.84 -23.18 -4.56
C ASP A 691 -4.72 -23.95 -5.54
N VAL A 692 -6.03 -23.74 -5.46
CA VAL A 692 -7.02 -24.28 -6.42
C VAL A 692 -7.90 -23.12 -6.87
N GLY A 693 -7.94 -22.88 -8.16
CA GLY A 693 -8.65 -21.74 -8.75
C GLY A 693 -9.57 -22.14 -9.89
N ILE A 694 -10.56 -21.28 -10.10
CA ILE A 694 -11.51 -21.38 -11.20
C ILE A 694 -11.67 -20.02 -11.87
N ASP A 695 -11.58 -20.00 -13.21
CA ASP A 695 -11.84 -18.81 -14.02
C ASP A 695 -13.03 -19.10 -14.96
N MET A 696 -14.00 -18.20 -14.97
CA MET A 696 -15.26 -18.37 -15.70
C MET A 696 -15.64 -17.12 -16.45
N GLU A 697 -16.15 -17.27 -17.68
CA GLU A 697 -16.72 -16.19 -18.47
C GLU A 697 -18.08 -16.57 -19.05
N PHE A 698 -19.06 -15.66 -18.93
CA PHE A 698 -20.45 -15.87 -19.33
C PHE A 698 -20.96 -14.76 -20.25
N ALA A 699 -22.07 -15.05 -20.93
CA ALA A 699 -22.87 -14.09 -21.69
C ALA A 699 -22.05 -13.27 -22.71
N ASN A 700 -21.31 -13.97 -23.58
CA ASN A 700 -20.36 -13.37 -24.52
C ASN A 700 -19.28 -12.55 -23.80
N ARG A 701 -18.75 -13.10 -22.69
CA ARG A 701 -17.68 -12.52 -21.88
C ARG A 701 -18.03 -11.22 -21.15
N ILE A 702 -19.33 -10.88 -21.10
CA ILE A 702 -19.82 -9.73 -20.33
C ILE A 702 -19.54 -9.93 -18.84
N VAL A 703 -19.69 -11.17 -18.33
CA VAL A 703 -19.48 -11.53 -16.93
C VAL A 703 -18.22 -12.38 -16.82
N ARG A 704 -17.27 -11.95 -16.03
CA ARG A 704 -16.03 -12.66 -15.70
C ARG A 704 -15.96 -12.89 -14.20
N ILE A 705 -15.64 -14.13 -13.78
CA ILE A 705 -15.48 -14.51 -12.38
C ILE A 705 -14.19 -15.29 -12.25
N SER A 706 -13.41 -14.97 -11.23
CA SER A 706 -12.23 -15.73 -10.80
C SER A 706 -12.27 -15.91 -9.32
N ALA A 707 -11.99 -17.13 -8.82
CA ALA A 707 -11.93 -17.42 -7.40
C ALA A 707 -10.85 -18.45 -7.11
N ASP A 708 -10.14 -18.27 -6.00
CA ASP A 708 -9.07 -19.13 -5.52
C ASP A 708 -9.32 -19.53 -4.08
N TYR A 709 -9.12 -20.80 -3.77
CA TYR A 709 -8.89 -21.32 -2.43
C TYR A 709 -7.42 -21.56 -2.25
N PHE A 710 -6.84 -21.07 -1.15
CA PHE A 710 -5.44 -21.26 -0.82
C PHE A 710 -5.25 -21.84 0.57
N TYR A 711 -4.18 -22.64 0.70
CA TYR A 711 -3.67 -23.16 1.97
C TYR A 711 -2.16 -23.06 1.98
N GLU A 712 -1.62 -22.46 3.05
CA GLU A 712 -0.19 -22.32 3.28
C GLU A 712 0.17 -22.97 4.62
N TYR A 713 1.17 -23.84 4.60
CA TYR A 713 1.84 -24.36 5.78
C TYR A 713 3.26 -23.81 5.79
N ARG A 714 3.58 -23.01 6.78
CA ARG A 714 4.88 -22.38 6.91
C ARG A 714 5.58 -22.93 8.13
N ASP A 715 6.74 -23.54 7.91
CA ASP A 715 7.61 -24.05 8.96
C ASP A 715 8.97 -23.37 8.96
N LYS A 716 9.77 -23.72 9.97
CA LYS A 716 11.10 -23.12 10.17
C LYS A 716 11.07 -21.60 10.28
N ILE A 717 9.97 -21.03 10.77
CA ILE A 717 9.92 -19.59 11.02
C ILE A 717 10.95 -19.29 12.11
N LEU A 718 11.77 -18.27 11.85
CA LEU A 718 12.82 -17.85 12.77
C LEU A 718 12.19 -17.18 13.99
N LEU A 719 12.47 -17.70 15.16
CA LEU A 719 12.06 -17.15 16.44
C LEU A 719 13.26 -17.06 17.38
N GLN A 720 13.26 -16.06 18.23
CA GLN A 720 14.13 -16.02 19.39
C GLN A 720 13.60 -17.01 20.44
N ARG A 721 14.47 -17.82 21.03
CA ARG A 721 14.07 -18.89 21.96
C ARG A 721 13.38 -18.31 23.19
N ALA A 722 12.08 -18.56 23.32
CA ALA A 722 11.25 -18.07 24.43
C ALA A 722 11.20 -19.05 25.63
N ALA A 723 11.31 -20.35 25.36
CA ALA A 723 11.25 -21.40 26.39
C ALA A 723 12.62 -21.75 27.02
N MET A 724 13.58 -20.79 27.03
CA MET A 724 14.88 -20.97 27.69
C MET A 724 14.73 -20.76 29.19
N PRO A 725 15.17 -21.70 30.05
CA PRO A 725 15.15 -21.51 31.49
C PRO A 725 16.10 -20.39 31.91
N ASP A 726 15.72 -19.61 32.93
CA ASP A 726 16.55 -18.51 33.50
C ASP A 726 17.94 -18.96 33.96
N ILE A 727 18.12 -20.23 34.32
CA ILE A 727 19.40 -20.83 34.69
C ILE A 727 20.44 -20.77 33.52
N PHE A 728 19.97 -20.56 32.30
CA PHE A 728 20.87 -20.33 31.17
C PHE A 728 21.72 -19.06 31.34
N GLY A 729 21.23 -18.10 32.12
CA GLY A 729 21.99 -16.90 32.53
C GLY A 729 22.13 -15.84 31.43
N ALA A 730 21.44 -15.96 30.29
CA ALA A 730 21.40 -14.96 29.26
C ALA A 730 20.11 -14.09 29.42
N ALA A 731 20.25 -12.80 29.18
CA ALA A 731 19.08 -11.94 29.06
C ALA A 731 18.24 -12.34 27.82
N TRP A 732 16.96 -11.99 27.81
CA TRP A 732 16.05 -12.30 26.67
C TRP A 732 16.65 -11.91 25.31
N GLU A 733 17.23 -10.71 25.22
CA GLU A 733 17.80 -10.15 24.00
C GLU A 733 19.02 -10.94 23.49
N GLN A 734 19.63 -11.76 24.35
CA GLN A 734 20.82 -12.56 24.05
C GLN A 734 20.48 -14.01 23.68
N THR A 735 19.23 -14.46 23.93
CA THR A 735 18.87 -15.84 23.62
C THR A 735 18.99 -16.13 22.14
N PRO A 736 19.50 -17.33 21.74
CA PRO A 736 19.77 -17.66 20.34
C PRO A 736 18.48 -17.77 19.53
N TYR A 737 18.58 -17.44 18.28
CA TYR A 737 17.51 -17.71 17.31
C TYR A 737 17.45 -19.18 16.92
N ALA A 738 16.26 -19.66 16.57
CA ALA A 738 16.06 -21.01 16.04
C ALA A 738 14.91 -21.03 15.02
N ASN A 739 15.01 -21.95 14.04
CA ASN A 739 13.97 -22.17 13.03
C ASN A 739 12.91 -23.16 13.53
N ILE A 740 12.07 -22.76 14.46
CA ILE A 740 11.12 -23.63 15.18
C ILE A 740 9.66 -23.22 15.04
N GLY A 741 9.39 -21.97 14.68
CA GLY A 741 8.03 -21.49 14.52
C GLY A 741 7.29 -22.15 13.37
N ILE A 742 5.99 -22.42 13.60
CA ILE A 742 5.09 -22.99 12.60
C ILE A 742 3.79 -22.20 12.58
N MET A 743 3.34 -21.81 11.39
CA MET A 743 2.08 -21.13 11.17
C MET A 743 1.36 -21.72 9.95
N THR A 744 0.05 -21.83 10.01
CA THR A 744 -0.78 -22.09 8.84
C THR A 744 -1.54 -20.83 8.45
N ASN A 745 -1.84 -20.68 7.14
CA ASN A 745 -2.69 -19.62 6.64
C ASN A 745 -3.57 -20.14 5.52
N GLN A 746 -4.88 -19.91 5.61
CA GLN A 746 -5.83 -20.42 4.64
C GLN A 746 -6.94 -19.42 4.37
N GLY A 747 -7.54 -19.51 3.18
CA GLY A 747 -8.60 -18.62 2.83
C GLY A 747 -9.09 -18.73 1.41
N VAL A 748 -9.89 -17.75 1.03
CA VAL A 748 -10.49 -17.62 -0.29
C VAL A 748 -10.33 -16.18 -0.77
N ASP A 749 -9.94 -16.00 -2.02
CA ASP A 749 -10.02 -14.71 -2.68
C ASP A 749 -10.72 -14.84 -4.04
N GLY A 750 -11.36 -13.75 -4.48
CA GLY A 750 -12.07 -13.79 -5.75
C GLY A 750 -12.47 -12.42 -6.26
N GLN A 751 -12.86 -12.40 -7.52
CA GLN A 751 -13.36 -11.21 -8.20
C GLN A 751 -14.48 -11.56 -9.17
N ILE A 752 -15.35 -10.57 -9.37
CA ILE A 752 -16.36 -10.56 -10.40
C ILE A 752 -16.26 -9.25 -11.19
N GLU A 753 -16.36 -9.34 -12.49
CA GLU A 753 -16.42 -8.19 -13.39
C GLU A 753 -17.56 -8.37 -14.38
N ILE A 754 -18.36 -7.31 -14.53
CA ILE A 754 -19.47 -7.24 -15.50
C ILE A 754 -19.24 -6.00 -16.35
N THR A 755 -18.84 -6.15 -17.59
CA THR A 755 -18.51 -5.02 -18.47
C THR A 755 -19.20 -5.17 -19.81
N ASN A 756 -19.89 -4.11 -20.26
CA ASN A 756 -20.52 -4.10 -21.56
C ASN A 756 -20.71 -2.67 -22.08
N THR A 757 -20.81 -2.56 -23.40
CA THR A 757 -21.22 -1.33 -24.10
C THR A 757 -22.50 -1.60 -24.88
N THR A 758 -23.56 -0.88 -24.55
CA THR A 758 -24.84 -1.03 -25.25
C THR A 758 -24.79 -0.51 -26.70
N LYS A 759 -25.67 -0.96 -27.57
CA LYS A 759 -25.78 -0.48 -28.97
C LYS A 759 -25.97 1.05 -29.10
N LYS A 760 -26.40 1.74 -28.02
CA LYS A 760 -26.55 3.20 -27.98
C LYS A 760 -25.31 3.93 -27.46
N GLY A 761 -24.18 3.20 -27.22
CA GLY A 761 -22.93 3.76 -26.75
C GLY A 761 -22.90 4.05 -25.23
N PHE A 762 -23.80 3.46 -24.44
CA PHE A 762 -23.71 3.49 -22.98
C PHE A 762 -22.80 2.36 -22.51
N TYR A 763 -21.67 2.73 -21.90
CA TYR A 763 -20.71 1.83 -21.27
C TYR A 763 -21.04 1.66 -19.81
N TYR A 764 -20.92 0.44 -19.28
CA TYR A 764 -20.96 0.18 -17.86
C TYR A 764 -19.98 -0.93 -17.48
N SER A 765 -19.34 -0.78 -16.32
CA SER A 765 -18.51 -1.77 -15.67
C SER A 765 -18.86 -1.84 -14.20
N ILE A 766 -19.14 -3.04 -13.70
CA ILE A 766 -19.41 -3.35 -12.31
C ILE A 766 -18.37 -4.36 -11.87
N ARG A 767 -17.64 -4.05 -10.83
CA ARG A 767 -16.58 -4.92 -10.30
C ARG A 767 -16.79 -5.16 -8.83
N GLY A 768 -16.48 -6.38 -8.40
CA GLY A 768 -16.42 -6.76 -7.00
C GLY A 768 -15.24 -7.68 -6.75
N ASN A 769 -14.62 -7.55 -5.60
CA ASN A 769 -13.55 -8.45 -5.17
C ASN A 769 -13.60 -8.65 -3.65
N PHE A 770 -13.05 -9.75 -3.20
CA PHE A 770 -12.91 -10.02 -1.78
C PHE A 770 -11.69 -10.89 -1.51
N THR A 771 -11.21 -10.82 -0.27
CA THR A 771 -10.15 -11.66 0.27
C THR A 771 -10.50 -12.00 1.71
N TYR A 772 -10.59 -13.26 2.02
CA TYR A 772 -10.66 -13.80 3.38
C TYR A 772 -9.41 -14.63 3.63
N ALA A 773 -8.67 -14.32 4.69
CA ALA A 773 -7.44 -15.02 5.07
C ALA A 773 -7.37 -15.15 6.58
N LYS A 774 -7.20 -16.39 7.05
CA LYS A 774 -7.07 -16.70 8.48
C LYS A 774 -5.79 -17.48 8.71
N ASN A 775 -4.86 -16.90 9.47
CA ASN A 775 -3.70 -17.63 9.96
C ASN A 775 -4.02 -18.34 11.28
N THR A 776 -3.18 -19.30 11.65
CA THR A 776 -3.23 -20.01 12.93
C THR A 776 -1.82 -20.34 13.38
N ILE A 777 -1.49 -19.95 14.59
CA ILE A 777 -0.23 -20.28 15.25
C ILE A 777 -0.27 -21.77 15.58
N VAL A 778 0.71 -22.51 15.11
CA VAL A 778 0.86 -23.95 15.41
C VAL A 778 1.95 -24.15 16.45
N GLU A 779 3.07 -23.42 16.33
CA GLU A 779 4.19 -23.48 17.27
C GLU A 779 4.93 -22.13 17.30
N ASP A 780 5.19 -21.60 18.48
CA ASP A 780 5.84 -20.31 18.71
C ASP A 780 6.90 -20.29 19.82
N ASP A 781 7.32 -21.47 20.31
CA ASP A 781 8.30 -21.68 21.38
C ASP A 781 7.89 -21.05 22.73
N THR A 782 6.64 -20.67 22.94
CA THR A 782 6.17 -20.17 24.23
C THR A 782 5.95 -21.32 25.22
N ALA A 783 6.25 -21.09 26.50
CA ALA A 783 5.92 -22.03 27.54
C ALA A 783 4.39 -22.24 27.60
N LYS A 784 3.96 -23.46 27.87
CA LYS A 784 2.53 -23.73 28.03
C LYS A 784 1.99 -22.97 29.22
N PRO A 785 0.94 -22.15 29.03
CA PRO A 785 0.32 -21.41 30.12
C PRO A 785 -0.38 -22.36 31.11
N ALA A 786 -0.70 -21.82 32.28
CA ALA A 786 -1.44 -22.58 33.29
C ALA A 786 -2.83 -23.02 32.78
N GLU A 787 -3.47 -22.08 32.07
CA GLU A 787 -4.82 -22.32 31.54
C GLU A 787 -4.79 -22.50 30.00
N PRO A 788 -5.43 -23.54 29.46
CA PRO A 788 -5.38 -23.84 28.02
C PRO A 788 -5.91 -22.72 27.11
N TYR A 789 -6.86 -21.91 27.57
CA TYR A 789 -7.44 -20.81 26.80
C TYR A 789 -6.50 -19.58 26.69
N MET A 790 -5.39 -19.58 27.42
CA MET A 790 -4.33 -18.60 27.30
C MET A 790 -3.23 -19.00 26.31
N ASP A 791 -3.28 -20.23 25.76
CA ASP A 791 -2.27 -20.70 24.80
C ASP A 791 -2.41 -19.93 23.48
N THR A 792 -1.30 -19.38 23.01
CA THR A 792 -1.20 -18.71 21.70
C THR A 792 -1.47 -19.67 20.55
N ARG A 793 -1.07 -20.95 20.70
CA ARG A 793 -1.27 -22.01 19.71
C ARG A 793 -2.74 -22.28 19.49
N GLY A 794 -3.14 -22.44 18.24
CA GLY A 794 -4.53 -22.57 17.80
C GLY A 794 -5.24 -21.22 17.56
N ASN A 795 -4.63 -20.11 17.97
CA ASN A 795 -5.18 -18.76 17.79
C ASN A 795 -4.59 -18.05 16.55
N VAL A 796 -5.27 -16.98 16.14
CA VAL A 796 -4.79 -16.07 15.08
C VAL A 796 -3.68 -15.19 15.65
N ALA A 797 -2.62 -14.96 14.89
CA ALA A 797 -1.54 -14.08 15.30
C ALA A 797 -2.02 -12.64 15.50
N GLY A 798 -1.59 -12.00 16.58
CA GLY A 798 -1.91 -10.60 16.89
C GLY A 798 -3.26 -10.38 17.56
N LEU A 799 -3.87 -11.41 18.13
CA LEU A 799 -5.01 -11.24 19.03
C LEU A 799 -4.55 -10.68 20.38
N PRO A 800 -5.25 -9.68 20.94
CA PRO A 800 -4.95 -9.22 22.30
C PRO A 800 -5.36 -10.26 23.34
N LEU A 801 -4.49 -10.49 24.33
CA LEU A 801 -4.79 -11.28 25.53
C LEU A 801 -5.37 -10.33 26.59
N GLY A 802 -6.61 -10.55 27.02
CA GLY A 802 -7.30 -9.65 27.92
C GLY A 802 -8.47 -10.30 28.66
N TYR A 803 -9.11 -9.53 29.52
CA TYR A 803 -10.25 -9.97 30.32
C TYR A 803 -11.57 -9.84 29.55
N VAL A 804 -12.53 -10.69 29.90
CA VAL A 804 -13.91 -10.61 29.39
C VAL A 804 -14.73 -9.78 30.36
N ALA A 805 -15.06 -8.54 30.01
CA ALA A 805 -15.93 -7.69 30.81
C ALA A 805 -17.40 -8.14 30.68
N LEU A 806 -18.11 -8.21 31.81
CA LEU A 806 -19.54 -8.54 31.91
C LEU A 806 -20.44 -7.28 32.03
N GLY A 807 -19.82 -6.10 32.10
CA GLY A 807 -20.45 -4.83 32.33
C GLY A 807 -19.89 -4.11 33.56
N LEU A 808 -20.66 -3.19 34.13
CA LEU A 808 -20.26 -2.41 35.31
C LEU A 808 -21.10 -2.87 36.52
N PHE A 809 -20.47 -2.95 37.69
CA PHE A 809 -21.22 -3.24 38.95
C PHE A 809 -22.30 -2.18 39.20
N GLN A 810 -23.54 -2.60 39.36
CA GLN A 810 -24.67 -1.70 39.56
C GLN A 810 -25.02 -1.50 41.04
N SER A 811 -24.61 -2.39 41.93
CA SER A 811 -24.90 -2.32 43.37
C SER A 811 -23.82 -3.03 44.19
N GLN A 812 -23.78 -2.74 45.53
CA GLN A 812 -22.92 -3.45 46.46
C GLN A 812 -23.33 -4.92 46.59
N ASP A 813 -24.60 -5.23 46.53
CA ASP A 813 -25.09 -6.62 46.56
C ASP A 813 -24.55 -7.44 45.39
N GLU A 814 -24.40 -6.80 44.21
CA GLU A 814 -23.79 -7.46 43.06
C GLU A 814 -22.31 -7.73 43.30
N ILE A 815 -21.59 -6.80 43.91
CA ILE A 815 -20.17 -6.96 44.27
C ILE A 815 -20.04 -8.15 45.24
N ASP A 816 -20.81 -8.16 46.32
CA ASP A 816 -20.74 -9.15 47.38
C ASP A 816 -21.08 -10.58 46.91
N ASN A 817 -21.89 -10.71 45.85
CA ASN A 817 -22.29 -11.99 45.26
C ASN A 817 -21.49 -12.36 43.98
N SER A 818 -20.45 -11.64 43.61
CA SER A 818 -19.61 -11.88 42.45
C SER A 818 -18.23 -12.45 42.85
N PRO A 819 -17.52 -13.15 41.96
CA PRO A 819 -16.13 -13.53 42.17
C PRO A 819 -15.28 -12.34 42.59
N LYS A 820 -14.38 -12.56 43.54
CA LYS A 820 -13.52 -11.49 44.09
C LYS A 820 -12.48 -11.08 43.02
N GLN A 821 -12.46 -9.78 42.69
CA GLN A 821 -11.47 -9.28 41.76
C GLN A 821 -10.16 -8.92 42.48
N GLU A 822 -9.05 -9.56 42.10
CA GLU A 822 -7.71 -9.35 42.68
C GLU A 822 -6.85 -8.37 41.89
N LEU A 823 -7.45 -7.67 40.93
CA LEU A 823 -6.78 -6.72 40.05
C LEU A 823 -6.51 -5.38 40.72
N GLY A 824 -7.17 -5.09 41.83
CA GLY A 824 -7.10 -3.85 42.62
C GLY A 824 -8.36 -3.59 43.41
N THR A 825 -8.45 -2.44 44.04
CA THR A 825 -9.70 -2.02 44.69
C THR A 825 -10.75 -1.66 43.67
N TYR A 826 -12.02 -1.96 43.95
CA TYR A 826 -13.13 -1.69 43.05
C TYR A 826 -14.40 -1.38 43.86
N THR A 827 -15.33 -0.66 43.25
CA THR A 827 -16.58 -0.19 43.83
C THR A 827 -17.74 -0.28 42.82
N VAL A 828 -18.92 0.14 43.23
CA VAL A 828 -20.08 0.26 42.33
C VAL A 828 -19.72 1.21 41.18
N GLY A 829 -20.02 0.80 39.96
CA GLY A 829 -19.66 1.51 38.74
C GLY A 829 -18.34 1.03 38.09
N ASP A 830 -17.55 0.20 38.75
CA ASP A 830 -16.35 -0.39 38.17
C ASP A 830 -16.63 -1.60 37.28
N ILE A 831 -15.65 -1.99 36.49
CA ILE A 831 -15.78 -3.10 35.54
C ILE A 831 -15.83 -4.42 36.30
N LYS A 832 -16.85 -5.22 35.97
CA LYS A 832 -17.01 -6.60 36.38
C LYS A 832 -16.44 -7.56 35.34
N TYR A 833 -15.53 -8.43 35.75
CA TYR A 833 -14.91 -9.40 34.85
C TYR A 833 -15.46 -10.81 35.05
N LYS A 834 -15.28 -11.63 34.03
CA LYS A 834 -15.70 -13.05 34.04
C LYS A 834 -14.60 -13.90 34.64
N ASP A 835 -14.96 -14.71 35.62
CA ASP A 835 -14.17 -15.83 36.12
C ASP A 835 -14.19 -16.95 35.04
N LEU A 836 -13.04 -17.20 34.43
CA LEU A 836 -12.93 -18.15 33.32
C LEU A 836 -12.61 -19.58 33.81
N ASN A 837 -11.83 -19.71 34.87
CA ASN A 837 -11.46 -21.01 35.42
C ASN A 837 -12.40 -21.52 36.52
N GLY A 838 -13.28 -20.65 37.05
CA GLY A 838 -14.30 -21.00 38.04
C GLY A 838 -13.76 -21.14 39.45
N ASP A 839 -12.62 -20.54 39.78
CA ASP A 839 -11.98 -20.63 41.10
C ASP A 839 -12.51 -19.62 42.14
N GLY A 840 -13.42 -18.72 41.72
CA GLY A 840 -14.03 -17.68 42.55
C GLY A 840 -13.21 -16.41 42.69
N TYR A 841 -12.10 -16.30 41.97
CA TYR A 841 -11.22 -15.10 41.93
C TYR A 841 -11.02 -14.64 40.49
N ILE A 842 -10.83 -13.33 40.29
CA ILE A 842 -10.44 -12.74 39.01
C ILE A 842 -9.00 -12.28 39.13
N ASN A 843 -8.09 -12.93 38.39
CA ASN A 843 -6.67 -12.63 38.42
C ASN A 843 -6.01 -12.84 37.02
N SER A 844 -4.69 -12.95 36.95
CA SER A 844 -3.99 -13.12 35.67
C SER A 844 -4.38 -14.38 34.89
N ASN A 845 -4.97 -15.39 35.57
CA ASN A 845 -5.41 -16.64 34.93
C ASN A 845 -6.74 -16.47 34.18
N ASP A 846 -7.51 -15.39 34.39
CA ASP A 846 -8.80 -15.15 33.74
C ASP A 846 -8.67 -14.34 32.44
N ARG A 847 -7.48 -14.27 31.86
CA ARG A 847 -7.26 -13.65 30.56
C ARG A 847 -7.42 -14.67 29.43
N THR A 848 -8.04 -14.25 28.34
CA THR A 848 -8.18 -15.05 27.13
C THR A 848 -7.93 -14.18 25.90
N PHE A 849 -7.78 -14.78 24.73
CA PHE A 849 -7.70 -14.03 23.47
C PHE A 849 -9.06 -13.45 23.11
N ILE A 850 -9.11 -12.12 22.89
CA ILE A 850 -10.34 -11.39 22.67
C ILE A 850 -10.39 -10.72 21.30
N GLY A 851 -11.58 -10.68 20.70
CA GLY A 851 -11.87 -9.97 19.46
C GLY A 851 -11.21 -10.56 18.21
N TYR A 852 -10.78 -9.67 17.34
CA TYR A 852 -10.10 -9.96 16.08
C TYR A 852 -8.74 -9.25 16.04
N PRO A 853 -7.79 -9.72 15.22
CA PRO A 853 -6.51 -9.06 15.09
C PRO A 853 -6.66 -7.67 14.43
N ARG A 854 -5.67 -6.81 14.64
CA ARG A 854 -5.68 -5.47 14.07
C ARG A 854 -5.57 -5.46 12.54
N HIS A 855 -4.89 -6.45 11.94
CA HIS A 855 -4.94 -6.67 10.50
C HIS A 855 -6.26 -7.38 10.13
N PRO A 856 -7.04 -6.84 9.17
CA PRO A 856 -8.32 -7.43 8.81
C PRO A 856 -8.16 -8.85 8.27
N LEU A 857 -8.99 -9.78 8.72
CA LEU A 857 -9.07 -11.13 8.14
C LEU A 857 -9.93 -11.15 6.88
N PHE A 858 -10.79 -10.15 6.68
CA PHE A 858 -11.66 -10.01 5.53
C PHE A 858 -11.56 -8.61 4.95
N MET A 859 -11.23 -8.54 3.68
CA MET A 859 -11.21 -7.30 2.91
C MET A 859 -12.01 -7.46 1.63
N TYR A 860 -12.77 -6.44 1.26
CA TYR A 860 -13.59 -6.45 0.05
C TYR A 860 -13.64 -5.08 -0.60
N GLY A 861 -13.94 -5.09 -1.88
CA GLY A 861 -14.15 -3.87 -2.64
C GLY A 861 -15.14 -4.07 -3.77
N PHE A 862 -15.83 -3.01 -4.16
CA PHE A 862 -16.67 -3.01 -5.33
C PHE A 862 -16.67 -1.63 -5.99
N GLY A 863 -16.83 -1.62 -7.31
CA GLY A 863 -16.78 -0.40 -8.10
C GLY A 863 -17.81 -0.40 -9.22
N PHE A 864 -18.24 0.81 -9.57
CA PHE A 864 -19.14 1.07 -10.68
C PHE A 864 -18.51 2.12 -11.59
N THR A 865 -18.50 1.86 -12.88
CA THR A 865 -18.08 2.84 -13.88
C THR A 865 -19.14 2.93 -14.96
N PHE A 866 -19.59 4.13 -15.27
CA PHE A 866 -20.57 4.41 -16.33
C PHE A 866 -20.02 5.45 -17.28
N GLY A 867 -20.23 5.27 -18.57
CA GLY A 867 -19.80 6.19 -19.62
C GLY A 867 -20.88 6.43 -20.65
N TYR A 868 -21.10 7.70 -21.01
CA TYR A 868 -22.05 8.06 -22.06
C TYR A 868 -21.74 9.42 -22.67
N LYS A 869 -21.57 9.47 -24.02
CA LYS A 869 -21.38 10.72 -24.79
C LYS A 869 -20.27 11.64 -24.24
N GLY A 870 -19.16 11.08 -23.83
CA GLY A 870 -18.02 11.82 -23.28
C GLY A 870 -18.07 12.05 -21.76
N PHE A 871 -19.21 11.84 -21.09
CA PHE A 871 -19.30 11.81 -19.65
C PHE A 871 -18.91 10.46 -19.10
N ASP A 872 -18.20 10.43 -17.99
CA ASP A 872 -17.93 9.23 -17.21
C ASP A 872 -18.13 9.47 -15.71
N LEU A 873 -18.64 8.46 -15.03
CA LEU A 873 -18.80 8.41 -13.58
C LEU A 873 -18.18 7.12 -13.06
N SER A 874 -17.29 7.20 -12.09
CA SER A 874 -16.68 6.07 -11.43
C SER A 874 -16.83 6.18 -9.91
N LEU A 875 -17.25 5.08 -9.26
CA LEU A 875 -17.40 4.98 -7.81
C LEU A 875 -16.67 3.73 -7.34
N ASN A 876 -15.75 3.84 -6.38
CA ASN A 876 -15.04 2.70 -5.80
C ASN A 876 -15.22 2.69 -4.28
N PHE A 877 -15.67 1.55 -3.79
CA PHE A 877 -15.85 1.26 -2.38
C PHE A 877 -14.81 0.26 -1.91
N THR A 878 -14.32 0.45 -0.70
CA THR A 878 -13.46 -0.50 -0.02
C THR A 878 -13.96 -0.75 1.40
N GLY A 879 -13.89 -1.98 1.85
CA GLY A 879 -14.30 -2.35 3.19
C GLY A 879 -13.40 -3.40 3.80
N ALA A 880 -13.40 -3.43 5.12
CA ALA A 880 -12.73 -4.44 5.91
C ALA A 880 -13.67 -4.98 6.99
N GLY A 881 -13.48 -6.24 7.34
CA GLY A 881 -14.23 -6.91 8.39
C GLY A 881 -13.33 -7.82 9.21
N LEU A 882 -13.86 -8.36 10.30
CA LEU A 882 -13.13 -9.25 11.20
C LEU A 882 -11.82 -8.61 11.69
N THR A 883 -11.91 -7.37 12.16
CA THR A 883 -10.81 -6.60 12.74
C THR A 883 -11.31 -5.81 13.94
N SER A 884 -10.47 -5.67 14.95
CA SER A 884 -10.76 -4.94 16.17
C SER A 884 -9.70 -3.89 16.44
N ILE A 885 -10.09 -2.85 17.18
CA ILE A 885 -9.17 -1.83 17.71
C ILE A 885 -9.36 -1.76 19.22
N LEU A 886 -8.27 -1.64 19.94
CA LEU A 886 -8.28 -1.42 21.38
C LEU A 886 -8.27 0.10 21.63
N ILE A 887 -9.18 0.58 22.45
CA ILE A 887 -9.24 1.98 22.88
C ILE A 887 -8.69 2.09 24.32
N ASP A 888 -7.41 1.83 24.46
CA ASP A 888 -6.67 1.68 25.73
C ASP A 888 -5.87 2.92 26.12
N ALA A 889 -6.28 4.08 25.62
CA ALA A 889 -5.55 5.31 25.88
C ALA A 889 -5.72 5.83 27.32
N GLU A 890 -4.72 6.49 27.81
CA GLU A 890 -4.75 7.16 29.13
C GLU A 890 -5.87 8.20 29.21
N SER A 891 -6.28 8.81 28.09
CA SER A 891 -7.43 9.71 28.01
C SER A 891 -8.79 9.01 28.19
N MET A 892 -8.82 7.67 28.14
CA MET A 892 -9.95 6.81 28.53
C MET A 892 -9.79 6.22 29.93
N TRP A 893 -8.67 6.51 30.61
CA TRP A 893 -8.31 6.12 31.97
C TRP A 893 -7.96 7.38 32.80
N PRO A 894 -8.93 8.24 33.10
CA PRO A 894 -8.67 9.56 33.66
C PRO A 894 -8.10 9.48 35.08
N PHE A 895 -7.29 10.47 35.44
CA PHE A 895 -6.77 10.75 36.79
C PHE A 895 -5.94 9.63 37.44
N SER A 896 -5.21 8.84 36.63
CA SER A 896 -4.27 7.88 37.20
C SER A 896 -3.22 8.59 38.08
N LEU A 897 -2.67 7.89 39.06
CA LEU A 897 -1.62 8.45 39.96
C LEU A 897 -0.41 8.95 39.19
N ASP A 898 -0.05 8.27 38.11
CA ASP A 898 1.07 8.65 37.26
C ASP A 898 0.77 9.85 36.37
N TYR A 899 -0.53 10.10 36.08
CA TYR A 899 -0.98 11.08 35.09
C TYR A 899 -2.25 11.84 35.51
N PRO A 900 -2.27 12.51 36.66
CA PRO A 900 -3.50 13.11 37.20
C PRO A 900 -4.03 14.29 36.39
N ALA A 901 -3.22 14.85 35.47
CA ALA A 901 -3.61 15.99 34.64
C ALA A 901 -3.83 15.61 33.17
N TYR A 902 -3.94 14.33 32.84
CA TYR A 902 -4.21 13.91 31.46
C TYR A 902 -5.59 14.35 31.01
N ASN A 903 -5.67 14.78 29.75
CA ASN A 903 -6.91 15.19 29.12
C ASN A 903 -7.89 14.02 29.05
N VAL A 904 -9.19 14.29 29.11
CA VAL A 904 -10.25 13.28 29.11
C VAL A 904 -11.06 13.40 27.83
N MET A 905 -11.25 12.29 27.14
CA MET A 905 -12.03 12.28 25.91
C MET A 905 -13.53 12.49 26.21
N ARG A 906 -14.20 13.27 25.34
CA ARG A 906 -15.66 13.50 25.36
C ARG A 906 -16.45 12.20 25.42
N GLU A 907 -16.03 11.18 24.64
CA GLU A 907 -16.68 9.86 24.60
C GLU A 907 -16.71 9.18 25.96
N TYR A 908 -15.63 9.28 26.77
CA TYR A 908 -15.60 8.76 28.14
C TYR A 908 -16.56 9.55 29.01
N TYR A 909 -16.43 10.88 29.01
CA TYR A 909 -17.20 11.78 29.86
C TYR A 909 -18.72 11.61 29.68
N ASP A 910 -19.19 11.56 28.42
CA ASP A 910 -20.61 11.48 28.10
C ASP A 910 -21.23 10.09 28.39
N ASN A 911 -20.41 9.04 28.41
CA ASN A 911 -20.87 7.66 28.50
C ASN A 911 -20.38 6.93 29.77
N ARG A 912 -19.81 7.64 30.77
CA ARG A 912 -19.32 7.05 32.02
C ARG A 912 -20.47 6.70 32.99
N PHE A 913 -20.17 5.84 33.92
CA PHE A 913 -21.02 5.64 35.07
C PHE A 913 -20.96 6.90 35.96
N VAL A 914 -22.10 7.48 36.32
CA VAL A 914 -22.22 8.70 37.15
C VAL A 914 -22.83 8.31 38.51
N PRO A 915 -22.08 8.46 39.61
CA PRO A 915 -22.58 8.13 40.94
C PRO A 915 -23.86 8.92 41.26
N GLY A 916 -24.86 8.23 41.76
CA GLY A 916 -26.14 8.85 42.14
C GLY A 916 -27.08 9.21 40.99
N ALA A 917 -26.72 8.93 39.74
CA ALA A 917 -27.62 9.09 38.60
C ALA A 917 -28.82 8.12 38.71
N ALA A 918 -29.98 8.56 38.23
CA ALA A 918 -31.22 7.77 38.29
C ALA A 918 -31.15 6.46 37.46
N ASP A 919 -30.36 6.46 36.40
CA ASP A 919 -30.18 5.30 35.52
C ASP A 919 -28.76 5.29 34.93
N ASN A 920 -27.94 4.29 35.28
CA ASN A 920 -26.62 4.01 34.73
C ASN A 920 -26.61 2.77 33.83
N SER A 921 -27.75 2.21 33.46
CA SER A 921 -27.82 0.96 32.66
C SER A 921 -27.22 1.09 31.27
N LYS A 922 -27.07 2.33 30.77
CA LYS A 922 -26.46 2.65 29.46
C LYS A 922 -25.02 3.11 29.55
N ALA A 923 -24.47 3.22 30.77
CA ALA A 923 -23.07 3.61 30.93
C ALA A 923 -22.16 2.59 30.24
N LYS A 924 -21.26 3.11 29.42
CA LYS A 924 -20.29 2.31 28.68
C LYS A 924 -18.92 2.26 29.34
N TYR A 925 -18.62 3.23 30.19
CA TYR A 925 -17.31 3.36 30.83
C TYR A 925 -17.46 3.37 32.34
N PRO A 926 -16.45 2.90 33.08
CA PRO A 926 -16.51 2.79 34.52
C PRO A 926 -16.63 4.17 35.19
N VAL A 927 -16.95 4.15 36.50
CA VAL A 927 -16.86 5.31 37.35
C VAL A 927 -15.43 5.84 37.41
N VAL A 928 -15.30 7.15 37.54
CA VAL A 928 -13.98 7.81 37.63
C VAL A 928 -13.42 7.71 39.04
N HIS A 929 -12.10 7.49 39.15
CA HIS A 929 -11.35 7.48 40.41
C HIS A 929 -10.28 8.56 40.44
N ALA A 930 -9.96 9.10 41.62
CA ALA A 930 -8.78 9.91 41.86
C ALA A 930 -7.58 8.98 42.12
N GLY A 931 -6.85 8.63 41.09
CA GLY A 931 -5.73 7.71 41.13
C GLY A 931 -5.90 6.52 40.20
N THR A 932 -4.91 5.65 40.19
CA THR A 932 -4.89 4.47 39.32
C THR A 932 -5.90 3.42 39.79
N SER A 933 -6.95 3.20 39.02
CA SER A 933 -7.85 2.08 39.21
C SER A 933 -7.33 0.87 38.45
N SER A 934 -6.50 0.05 39.09
CA SER A 934 -5.92 -1.14 38.46
C SER A 934 -6.98 -2.12 37.96
N ASN A 935 -8.16 -2.15 38.59
CA ASN A 935 -9.28 -2.96 38.13
C ASN A 935 -9.82 -2.52 36.78
N ASN A 936 -9.98 -1.19 36.57
CA ASN A 936 -10.57 -0.65 35.35
C ASN A 936 -9.56 -0.54 34.20
N TYR A 937 -8.26 -0.42 34.50
CA TYR A 937 -7.21 -0.14 33.52
C TYR A 937 -6.59 -1.44 33.00
N GLN A 938 -7.45 -2.39 32.61
CA GLN A 938 -7.06 -3.69 32.07
C GLN A 938 -7.43 -3.81 30.59
N ILE A 939 -6.56 -4.44 29.82
CA ILE A 939 -6.92 -4.90 28.46
C ILE A 939 -8.12 -5.85 28.58
N SER A 940 -9.23 -5.44 28.00
CA SER A 940 -10.47 -6.18 28.15
C SER A 940 -11.43 -5.93 26.99
N THR A 941 -12.48 -6.73 26.91
CA THR A 941 -13.58 -6.51 25.95
C THR A 941 -14.29 -5.16 26.18
N GLN A 942 -14.14 -4.53 27.36
CA GLN A 942 -14.66 -3.21 27.66
C GLN A 942 -14.10 -2.14 26.72
N TYR A 943 -12.83 -2.20 26.40
CA TYR A 943 -12.12 -1.23 25.55
C TYR A 943 -11.93 -1.72 24.11
N LEU A 944 -12.40 -2.93 23.79
CA LEU A 944 -12.30 -3.50 22.45
C LEU A 944 -13.46 -3.01 21.58
N ARG A 945 -13.19 -2.51 20.39
CA ARG A 945 -14.20 -2.07 19.41
C ARG A 945 -14.06 -2.81 18.10
N ASN A 946 -15.18 -3.09 17.46
CA ASN A 946 -15.21 -3.61 16.10
C ASN A 946 -14.74 -2.53 15.12
N ALA A 947 -13.65 -2.77 14.43
CA ALA A 947 -13.04 -1.85 13.46
C ALA A 947 -13.44 -2.14 12.01
N SER A 948 -14.51 -2.91 11.80
CA SER A 948 -15.04 -3.15 10.45
C SER A 948 -15.60 -1.85 9.86
N TYR A 949 -15.40 -1.65 8.56
CA TYR A 949 -15.85 -0.45 7.88
C TYR A 949 -16.20 -0.70 6.41
N LEU A 950 -16.94 0.25 5.83
CA LEU A 950 -17.12 0.44 4.39
C LEU A 950 -16.86 1.92 4.05
N LYS A 951 -15.89 2.18 3.17
CA LYS A 951 -15.54 3.53 2.70
C LYS A 951 -15.91 3.72 1.23
N LEU A 952 -16.50 4.86 0.87
CA LEU A 952 -16.48 5.36 -0.50
C LEU A 952 -15.09 5.97 -0.72
N LYS A 953 -14.18 5.13 -1.25
CA LYS A 953 -12.75 5.45 -1.35
C LYS A 953 -12.47 6.48 -2.43
N THR A 954 -13.05 6.29 -3.64
CA THR A 954 -12.94 7.25 -4.73
C THR A 954 -14.28 7.40 -5.45
N ALA A 955 -14.59 8.64 -5.85
CA ALA A 955 -15.69 8.96 -6.75
C ALA A 955 -15.19 9.99 -7.75
N GLU A 956 -15.29 9.70 -9.05
CA GLU A 956 -14.85 10.61 -10.11
C GLU A 956 -15.96 10.81 -11.14
N PHE A 957 -16.20 12.06 -11.46
CA PHE A 957 -17.07 12.48 -12.57
C PHE A 957 -16.23 13.24 -13.59
N GLY A 958 -16.16 12.75 -14.83
CA GLY A 958 -15.33 13.30 -15.88
C GLY A 958 -16.12 13.65 -17.14
N TYR A 959 -15.54 14.54 -17.95
CA TYR A 959 -16.02 14.87 -19.27
C TYR A 959 -14.86 14.94 -20.26
N ASN A 960 -14.91 14.10 -21.29
CA ASN A 960 -14.00 14.08 -22.41
C ASN A 960 -14.59 14.93 -23.54
N PHE A 961 -13.91 16.03 -23.88
CA PHE A 961 -14.37 16.94 -24.92
C PHE A 961 -14.28 16.28 -26.30
N GLN A 962 -15.32 16.49 -27.11
CA GLN A 962 -15.36 15.92 -28.45
C GLN A 962 -14.32 16.59 -29.38
N PRO A 963 -13.70 15.83 -30.30
CA PRO A 963 -12.67 16.36 -31.22
C PRO A 963 -13.08 17.61 -32.01
N LYS A 964 -14.38 17.72 -32.36
CA LYS A 964 -14.91 18.90 -33.06
C LYS A 964 -14.73 20.22 -32.32
N VAL A 965 -14.67 20.17 -30.99
CA VAL A 965 -14.48 21.35 -30.14
C VAL A 965 -12.99 21.67 -29.99
N ILE A 966 -12.16 20.66 -29.76
CA ILE A 966 -10.75 20.81 -29.38
C ILE A 966 -9.81 20.96 -30.58
N ASN A 967 -10.16 20.43 -31.77
CA ASN A 967 -9.32 20.56 -32.98
C ASN A 967 -9.05 22.01 -33.38
N LYS A 968 -9.96 22.95 -33.04
CA LYS A 968 -9.73 24.39 -33.26
C LYS A 968 -8.59 24.94 -32.42
N LEU A 969 -8.29 24.30 -31.28
CA LEU A 969 -7.21 24.65 -30.34
C LEU A 969 -5.92 23.87 -30.63
N LYS A 970 -5.86 23.03 -31.66
CA LYS A 970 -4.75 22.12 -31.97
C LYS A 970 -4.42 21.17 -30.80
N ILE A 971 -5.43 20.78 -30.07
CA ILE A 971 -5.35 19.82 -28.94
C ILE A 971 -5.95 18.48 -29.42
N GLU A 972 -5.28 17.36 -29.13
CA GLU A 972 -5.75 16.02 -29.51
C GLU A 972 -6.79 15.49 -28.53
N SER A 973 -6.59 15.74 -27.22
CA SER A 973 -7.54 15.34 -26.19
C SER A 973 -7.64 16.38 -25.07
N LEU A 974 -8.82 16.54 -24.51
CA LEU A 974 -9.09 17.42 -23.38
C LEU A 974 -10.10 16.74 -22.46
N ARG A 975 -9.73 16.54 -21.20
CA ARG A 975 -10.60 15.99 -20.15
C ARG A 975 -10.60 16.89 -18.94
N LEU A 976 -11.79 17.20 -18.44
CA LEU A 976 -12.01 17.86 -17.16
C LEU A 976 -12.70 16.89 -16.21
N PHE A 977 -12.26 16.84 -14.95
CA PHE A 977 -12.87 15.93 -13.98
C PHE A 977 -12.92 16.52 -12.57
N LEU A 978 -13.92 16.06 -11.83
CA LEU A 978 -14.06 16.27 -10.39
C LEU A 978 -13.90 14.91 -9.71
N ASN A 979 -13.00 14.84 -8.74
CA ASN A 979 -12.71 13.61 -8.01
C ASN A 979 -12.83 13.83 -6.50
N GLY A 980 -13.33 12.84 -5.81
CA GLY A 980 -13.37 12.80 -4.35
C GLY A 980 -12.69 11.56 -3.82
N ASN A 981 -11.88 11.72 -2.78
CA ASN A 981 -11.18 10.63 -2.10
C ASN A 981 -11.59 10.57 -0.62
N ASN A 982 -11.80 9.34 -0.07
CA ASN A 982 -12.26 9.10 1.31
C ASN A 982 -13.56 9.88 1.66
N LEU A 983 -14.54 9.89 0.75
CA LEU A 983 -15.72 10.75 0.87
C LEU A 983 -16.63 10.36 2.03
N LEU A 984 -16.85 9.06 2.23
CA LEU A 984 -17.76 8.53 3.26
C LEU A 984 -17.09 7.33 3.94
N CYS A 985 -17.31 7.19 5.26
CA CYS A 985 -16.93 6.02 6.03
C CYS A 985 -18.10 5.57 6.90
N PHE A 986 -18.55 4.34 6.71
CA PHE A 986 -19.57 3.67 7.51
C PHE A 986 -18.88 2.68 8.42
N ASP A 987 -18.88 2.94 9.74
CA ASP A 987 -18.24 2.12 10.76
C ASP A 987 -18.85 2.36 12.13
N GLY A 988 -18.46 1.56 13.10
CA GLY A 988 -18.90 1.66 14.50
C GLY A 988 -18.02 2.54 15.39
N ILE A 989 -16.88 3.06 14.89
CA ILE A 989 -15.92 3.83 15.66
C ILE A 989 -15.99 5.29 15.27
N LYS A 990 -16.38 6.17 16.21
CA LYS A 990 -16.46 7.62 15.98
C LYS A 990 -15.16 8.35 16.29
N LEU A 991 -14.35 7.80 17.18
CA LEU A 991 -13.18 8.43 17.79
C LEU A 991 -11.99 8.60 16.84
N VAL A 992 -11.71 7.57 16.04
CA VAL A 992 -10.56 7.53 15.11
C VAL A 992 -10.95 6.86 13.79
N ASP A 993 -10.09 6.99 12.79
CA ASP A 993 -10.25 6.21 11.56
C ASP A 993 -10.13 4.71 11.88
N PRO A 994 -11.03 3.84 11.38
CA PRO A 994 -10.99 2.41 11.65
C PRO A 994 -9.71 1.72 11.13
N GLU A 995 -8.91 2.37 10.29
CA GLU A 995 -7.61 1.87 9.82
C GLU A 995 -6.44 2.26 10.72
N SER A 996 -6.60 3.20 11.68
CA SER A 996 -5.56 3.61 12.63
C SER A 996 -5.07 2.45 13.48
N ASP A 997 -3.84 2.50 13.99
CA ASP A 997 -3.27 1.40 14.79
C ASP A 997 -3.97 1.21 16.12
N HIS A 998 -4.12 2.29 16.88
CA HIS A 998 -4.85 2.30 18.15
C HIS A 998 -5.25 3.74 18.53
N LEU A 999 -6.18 3.88 19.44
CA LEU A 999 -6.71 5.18 19.89
C LEU A 999 -5.68 6.00 20.63
N GLY A 1000 -4.86 5.35 21.42
CA GLY A 1000 -3.88 5.98 22.31
C GLY A 1000 -2.70 6.58 21.62
N SER A 1001 -2.41 6.19 20.39
CA SER A 1001 -1.33 6.78 19.63
C SER A 1001 -1.88 7.93 18.78
N SER A 1002 -1.34 8.95 18.82
CA SER A 1002 -0.64 9.83 17.94
C SER A 1002 -0.87 9.58 16.44
N SER A 1003 -2.07 9.08 16.05
CA SER A 1003 -2.41 8.92 14.65
C SER A 1003 -2.81 10.27 14.05
N TYR A 1004 -2.00 10.79 13.16
CA TYR A 1004 -2.36 11.96 12.37
C TYR A 1004 -3.66 11.68 11.58
N PRO A 1005 -4.66 12.59 11.63
CA PRO A 1005 -5.97 12.37 11.03
C PRO A 1005 -5.88 12.03 9.53
N THR A 1006 -6.63 11.03 9.09
CA THR A 1006 -6.83 10.79 7.67
C THR A 1006 -7.64 11.92 7.05
N GLN A 1007 -7.50 12.12 5.75
CA GLN A 1007 -8.07 13.28 5.08
C GLN A 1007 -9.05 12.84 3.99
N ARG A 1008 -10.12 13.63 3.83
CA ARG A 1008 -11.00 13.62 2.67
C ARG A 1008 -10.44 14.59 1.65
N GLY A 1009 -10.31 14.17 0.39
CA GLY A 1009 -9.87 15.03 -0.70
C GLY A 1009 -11.00 15.35 -1.68
N ILE A 1010 -11.12 16.62 -2.11
CA ILE A 1010 -11.94 17.02 -3.25
C ILE A 1010 -11.03 17.67 -4.27
N THR A 1011 -10.96 17.09 -5.45
CA THR A 1011 -9.99 17.42 -6.50
C THR A 1011 -10.70 17.91 -7.75
N VAL A 1012 -10.22 19.01 -8.31
CA VAL A 1012 -10.50 19.41 -9.68
C VAL A 1012 -9.28 19.12 -10.54
N GLY A 1013 -9.46 18.41 -11.63
CA GLY A 1013 -8.37 17.99 -12.49
C GLY A 1013 -8.62 18.27 -13.97
N LEU A 1014 -7.53 18.54 -14.68
CA LEU A 1014 -7.48 18.79 -16.12
C LEU A 1014 -6.41 17.91 -16.75
N GLN A 1015 -6.74 17.27 -17.86
CA GLN A 1015 -5.79 16.53 -18.70
C GLN A 1015 -5.88 17.02 -20.14
N VAL A 1016 -4.74 17.32 -20.71
CA VAL A 1016 -4.59 17.83 -22.09
C VAL A 1016 -3.58 16.97 -22.84
N GLY A 1017 -3.95 16.51 -24.04
CA GLY A 1017 -3.05 15.80 -24.95
C GLY A 1017 -2.82 16.59 -26.24
N PHE A 1018 -1.57 16.63 -26.71
CA PHE A 1018 -1.13 17.33 -27.91
C PHE A 1018 -0.49 16.36 -28.89
#